data_36a33ead87f1674598b7dfbd7de208cd
#
_entry.id   36a33ead87f1674598b7dfbd7de208cd
#
_cell.length_a   1.000
_cell.length_b   1.000
_cell.length_c   1.000
_cell.angle_alpha   90.00
_cell.angle_beta   90.00
_cell.angle_gamma   90.00
#
_symmetry.space_group_name_H-M   'P 1'
#
loop_
_entity.id
_entity.type
_entity.pdbx_description
1 polymer ?
#
loop_
_entity_poly.entity_id
_entity_poly.type
_entity_poly.pdbx_seq_one_letter_code
_entity_poly.pdbx_strand_id
1 'polypeptide(L)'
;MNSNIKKWAVSLSAIALLCGISVLPIVNFDLQASAWEDYELVTSGTDGNFSFSIQDGKATLTDYTGSDAIVTIPEAVGTTTKTTPSKTVSVPVTALEQTFYNNSNITSVTIPDGVTTIGYNTFTYCDNLKTVSHGKQLQSIGESAFSSCSALESFSFQEGLLTIANDAFSNCTSLKSVTLPNSLTTLGESAFQNDSALESVQFGNGIAEVSAHAFESCSSLTSITFSEGIQRIRENAFADCSALKKLTLPNSLTQIDSKAFCAIHSETSLRSISFGSGLQEIGPYAFAFHTKLAGILTLPEQLTTIGDYAFSGCSSVTQLQFPNGLQSIQKGAFQNCSELRAISLPNTVTTLGESAFENCNNVKNLSLSGSLTELPNLAFYGCGISDLCIPDSVTQIGVETFSNCSSLSAVQLSRNLKTISHSAFYNCEELKSISFPTGLETIGEAAFAQTALGSISLPDTLTELGQAAFYNIPQLKFAKIPGSLKTIPRSAFYNCYGLNAVELQEGIEIIEESAFANASLRSLILPDSIIEIGDAAFQGVDYLSTIQLGSNLQLIGSKAFLLQSDTLCSLYVPESVISIGEKAIGYWAEFEWNTPTVGSHFILYGESGSEAQDYAKSNSISFLTKSEPGLTKYYDAATGITVFAPDSGLQMQISVSDSQKLEPDPGYTFQGWYQIQFTKNGNNYTPAFLQVQIPMEQNVRRCTVFINRLNGFYTEIYYPQNGSIDFTTTKDAFQLDVCKQLLGDVNDDGTVTLADLIMLQKYMLYNGTLLAPENADLNQDTACNGFDLLYLKRTLFPSIG
;
A
#
# COMPACT_ATOMS: atom_id res chain seq x y z
N MET A 1 -19.41 68.42 -23.91
CA MET A 1 -19.06 67.25 -23.10
C MET A 1 -18.75 67.59 -21.64
N ASN A 2 -19.16 68.73 -21.10
CA ASN A 2 -18.73 69.23 -19.77
C ASN A 2 -19.84 69.31 -18.69
N SER A 3 -20.94 68.55 -18.81
CA SER A 3 -21.99 68.58 -17.78
C SER A 3 -22.14 67.22 -17.02
N ASN A 4 -21.53 66.13 -17.54
CA ASN A 4 -21.70 64.81 -16.95
C ASN A 4 -20.62 64.43 -15.91
N ILE A 5 -19.46 65.07 -15.92
CA ILE A 5 -18.39 64.74 -14.94
C ILE A 5 -18.68 65.38 -13.56
N LYS A 6 -19.35 66.50 -13.47
CA LYS A 6 -19.73 67.09 -12.19
C LYS A 6 -20.85 66.38 -11.45
N LYS A 7 -21.66 65.55 -12.14
CA LYS A 7 -22.72 64.72 -11.51
C LYS A 7 -22.22 63.46 -10.92
N TRP A 8 -21.08 62.89 -11.37
CA TRP A 8 -20.47 61.72 -10.81
C TRP A 8 -19.69 61.98 -9.54
N ALA A 9 -19.03 63.07 -9.38
CA ALA A 9 -18.29 63.45 -8.18
C ALA A 9 -19.18 63.65 -6.93
N VAL A 10 -20.45 64.02 -7.13
CA VAL A 10 -21.43 64.26 -6.04
C VAL A 10 -22.11 62.93 -5.62
N SER A 11 -22.16 61.92 -6.48
CA SER A 11 -22.78 60.66 -6.13
C SER A 11 -21.84 59.72 -5.37
N LEU A 12 -20.51 59.87 -5.51
CA LEU A 12 -19.54 59.07 -4.73
C LEU A 12 -19.38 59.52 -3.28
N SER A 13 -19.56 60.81 -3.01
CA SER A 13 -19.53 61.34 -1.63
C SER A 13 -20.77 60.98 -0.78
N ALA A 14 -21.91 60.65 -1.40
CA ALA A 14 -23.12 60.23 -0.70
C ALA A 14 -23.12 58.76 -0.33
N ILE A 15 -22.35 57.89 -1.04
CA ILE A 15 -22.24 56.45 -0.76
C ILE A 15 -21.20 56.19 0.34
N ALA A 16 -20.15 57.03 0.45
CA ALA A 16 -19.12 56.86 1.48
C ALA A 16 -19.61 57.20 2.90
N LEU A 17 -20.65 58.04 3.05
CA LEU A 17 -21.22 58.40 4.35
C LEU A 17 -22.14 57.34 4.97
N LEU A 18 -22.58 56.35 4.19
CA LEU A 18 -23.44 55.23 4.63
C LEU A 18 -22.71 53.97 5.08
N CYS A 19 -21.37 53.89 4.83
CA CYS A 19 -20.60 52.72 5.16
C CYS A 19 -19.57 52.87 6.29
N GLY A 20 -19.51 54.02 7.00
CA GLY A 20 -18.71 54.16 8.23
C GLY A 20 -17.19 54.06 8.07
N ILE A 21 -16.66 54.35 6.88
CA ILE A 21 -15.21 54.36 6.63
C ILE A 21 -14.66 55.75 6.91
N SER A 22 -13.72 55.87 7.86
CA SER A 22 -13.02 57.11 8.18
C SER A 22 -12.23 57.63 6.98
N VAL A 23 -12.65 58.79 6.43
CA VAL A 23 -11.96 59.47 5.36
C VAL A 23 -10.70 60.12 5.91
N LEU A 24 -9.53 59.66 5.50
CA LEU A 24 -8.29 60.39 5.70
C LEU A 24 -8.35 61.73 4.97
N PRO A 25 -7.70 62.77 5.52
CA PRO A 25 -7.81 64.14 4.98
C PRO A 25 -7.29 64.15 3.55
N ILE A 26 -8.13 64.67 2.66
CA ILE A 26 -7.76 65.03 1.28
C ILE A 26 -6.64 66.05 1.39
N VAL A 27 -5.43 65.64 1.06
CA VAL A 27 -4.32 66.56 0.80
C VAL A 27 -4.75 67.37 -0.43
N ASN A 28 -5.02 68.66 -0.23
CA ASN A 28 -5.21 69.60 -1.33
C ASN A 28 -3.93 69.58 -2.20
N PHE A 29 -3.93 68.82 -3.26
CA PHE A 29 -3.07 69.13 -4.38
C PHE A 29 -3.61 70.44 -4.99
N ASP A 30 -2.91 71.55 -4.75
CA ASP A 30 -3.04 72.77 -5.54
C ASP A 30 -2.67 72.35 -6.97
N LEU A 31 -3.72 71.92 -7.72
CA LEU A 31 -3.67 71.93 -9.15
C LEU A 31 -3.49 73.31 -9.60
N GLN A 32 -2.25 73.83 -9.84
CA GLN A 32 -2.03 74.81 -10.85
C GLN A 32 -2.55 74.23 -12.18
N ALA A 33 -3.87 74.19 -12.29
CA ALA A 33 -4.58 74.02 -13.56
C ALA A 33 -4.35 75.34 -14.37
N SER A 34 -3.11 75.72 -14.66
CA SER A 34 -2.82 76.73 -15.60
C SER A 34 -2.63 76.07 -16.98
N ALA A 35 -3.70 76.14 -17.74
CA ALA A 35 -3.66 76.21 -19.20
C ALA A 35 -3.18 74.95 -19.95
N TRP A 36 -3.86 73.87 -19.73
CA TRP A 36 -3.95 72.90 -20.81
C TRP A 36 -5.22 73.18 -21.63
N GLU A 37 -5.28 74.36 -22.19
CA GLU A 37 -6.33 74.82 -23.15
C GLU A 37 -6.00 74.13 -24.49
N ASP A 38 -6.79 73.20 -24.93
CA ASP A 38 -7.13 72.72 -26.27
C ASP A 38 -5.97 72.60 -27.32
N TYR A 39 -4.75 72.28 -26.95
CA TYR A 39 -3.72 72.00 -27.92
C TYR A 39 -3.61 70.46 -28.14
N GLU A 40 -3.99 69.99 -29.32
CA GLU A 40 -3.62 68.65 -29.73
C GLU A 40 -2.06 68.55 -29.75
N LEU A 41 -1.52 67.69 -28.89
CA LEU A 41 -0.09 67.35 -28.88
C LEU A 41 0.21 66.29 -29.96
N VAL A 42 1.43 66.33 -30.45
CA VAL A 42 1.96 65.15 -31.18
C VAL A 42 2.08 64.02 -30.19
N THR A 43 1.39 62.96 -30.46
CA THR A 43 1.21 61.81 -29.52
C THR A 43 2.32 60.78 -29.55
N SER A 44 3.34 60.95 -30.43
CA SER A 44 4.55 60.09 -30.48
C SER A 44 5.69 60.88 -31.14
N GLY A 45 6.93 60.56 -30.79
CA GLY A 45 8.10 61.19 -31.33
C GLY A 45 9.38 60.63 -30.76
N THR A 46 10.48 61.39 -31.01
CA THR A 46 11.79 61.11 -30.42
C THR A 46 12.34 62.38 -29.71
N ASP A 47 13.00 62.19 -28.58
CA ASP A 47 13.72 63.22 -27.88
C ASP A 47 15.12 62.64 -27.48
N GLY A 48 16.18 63.21 -28.12
CA GLY A 48 17.51 62.59 -28.03
C GLY A 48 17.50 61.15 -28.55
N ASN A 49 17.96 60.27 -27.73
CA ASN A 49 18.01 58.81 -28.03
C ASN A 49 16.72 58.07 -27.66
N PHE A 50 15.70 58.73 -27.12
CA PHE A 50 14.45 58.07 -26.64
C PHE A 50 13.30 58.27 -27.62
N SER A 51 12.63 57.24 -27.97
CA SER A 51 11.30 57.27 -28.58
C SER A 51 10.23 57.30 -27.50
N PHE A 52 9.11 57.96 -27.74
CA PHE A 52 8.03 58.07 -26.77
C PHE A 52 6.65 58.10 -27.41
N SER A 53 5.65 57.72 -26.62
CA SER A 53 4.23 57.94 -26.85
C SER A 53 3.64 58.81 -25.75
N ILE A 54 2.61 59.65 -26.09
CA ILE A 54 1.93 60.52 -25.12
C ILE A 54 0.45 60.16 -25.08
N GLN A 55 -0.03 59.92 -23.86
CA GLN A 55 -1.44 59.73 -23.56
C GLN A 55 -1.82 60.49 -22.29
N ASP A 56 -2.92 61.23 -22.32
CA ASP A 56 -3.44 61.98 -21.17
C ASP A 56 -2.40 62.94 -20.53
N GLY A 57 -1.55 63.54 -21.36
CA GLY A 57 -0.53 64.48 -20.93
C GLY A 57 0.67 63.86 -20.21
N LYS A 58 0.86 62.54 -20.34
CA LYS A 58 1.97 61.73 -19.77
C LYS A 58 2.73 61.04 -20.88
N ALA A 59 4.03 60.97 -20.77
CA ALA A 59 4.90 60.28 -21.72
C ALA A 59 5.26 58.88 -21.22
N THR A 60 5.16 57.88 -22.13
CA THR A 60 5.75 56.55 -22.02
C THR A 60 6.91 56.43 -22.98
N LEU A 61 8.10 56.11 -22.50
CA LEU A 61 9.25 55.83 -23.36
C LEU A 61 9.08 54.43 -23.95
N THR A 62 9.36 54.28 -25.29
CA THR A 62 9.10 53.05 -26.04
C THR A 62 10.32 52.47 -26.74
N ASP A 63 11.43 53.21 -26.85
CA ASP A 63 12.66 52.73 -27.45
C ASP A 63 13.86 53.59 -27.03
N TYR A 64 15.07 53.01 -27.00
CA TYR A 64 16.35 53.71 -26.78
C TYR A 64 17.37 53.32 -27.84
N THR A 65 17.72 54.21 -28.66
CA THR A 65 18.66 54.06 -29.80
C THR A 65 20.12 54.42 -29.50
N GLY A 66 20.39 54.84 -28.26
CA GLY A 66 21.76 55.15 -27.84
C GLY A 66 22.64 53.98 -27.57
N SER A 67 23.97 54.17 -27.49
CA SER A 67 24.96 53.12 -27.18
C SER A 67 25.65 53.30 -25.83
N ASP A 68 25.15 54.18 -24.98
CA ASP A 68 25.74 54.45 -23.66
C ASP A 68 25.56 53.28 -22.70
N ALA A 69 26.60 52.94 -21.97
CA ALA A 69 26.57 51.88 -20.96
C ALA A 69 25.89 52.34 -19.66
N ILE A 70 25.89 53.61 -19.37
CA ILE A 70 25.23 54.24 -18.21
C ILE A 70 24.20 55.23 -18.72
N VAL A 71 22.94 54.98 -18.44
CA VAL A 71 21.82 55.79 -18.98
C VAL A 71 21.06 56.44 -17.84
N THR A 72 20.84 57.77 -18.00
CA THR A 72 19.88 58.46 -17.12
C THR A 72 18.67 58.85 -17.96
N ILE A 73 17.51 58.33 -17.55
CA ILE A 73 16.23 58.62 -18.20
C ILE A 73 15.81 60.04 -17.90
N PRO A 74 15.38 60.85 -18.88
CA PRO A 74 14.97 62.24 -18.67
C PRO A 74 13.65 62.29 -17.84
N GLU A 75 13.48 63.35 -16.99
CA GLU A 75 12.25 63.57 -16.22
C GLU A 75 11.04 63.85 -17.14
N ALA A 76 11.31 64.45 -18.31
CA ALA A 76 10.30 64.83 -19.28
C ALA A 76 10.85 64.78 -20.70
N VAL A 77 10.01 64.58 -21.69
CA VAL A 77 10.31 64.66 -23.11
C VAL A 77 9.72 65.94 -23.77
N GLY A 78 10.44 66.50 -24.73
CA GLY A 78 9.95 67.57 -25.55
C GLY A 78 9.04 67.08 -26.69
N THR A 79 7.82 67.60 -26.79
CA THR A 79 6.92 67.38 -27.95
C THR A 79 6.43 68.71 -28.50
N THR A 80 5.84 68.69 -29.68
CA THR A 80 5.29 69.88 -30.32
C THR A 80 3.76 69.86 -30.35
N THR A 81 3.16 71.00 -30.31
CA THR A 81 1.75 71.19 -30.58
C THR A 81 1.45 70.99 -32.07
N LYS A 82 0.29 70.47 -32.42
CA LYS A 82 -0.18 70.42 -33.83
C LYS A 82 -0.65 71.76 -34.40
N THR A 83 -0.46 72.88 -33.67
CA THR A 83 -0.84 74.18 -34.08
C THR A 83 0.23 74.80 -34.96
N THR A 84 -0.17 75.83 -35.78
CA THR A 84 0.80 76.63 -36.58
C THR A 84 0.82 78.09 -36.05
N PRO A 85 1.96 78.61 -35.52
CA PRO A 85 3.25 77.85 -35.36
C PRO A 85 3.20 76.79 -34.27
N SER A 86 3.98 75.69 -34.43
CA SER A 86 4.18 74.69 -33.45
C SER A 86 4.91 75.20 -32.22
N LYS A 87 4.52 74.75 -31.05
CA LYS A 87 5.12 75.16 -29.77
C LYS A 87 5.71 73.92 -29.08
N THR A 88 6.94 73.95 -28.64
CA THR A 88 7.53 72.84 -27.86
C THR A 88 6.93 72.88 -26.46
N VAL A 89 6.49 71.74 -26.01
CA VAL A 89 5.94 71.46 -24.67
C VAL A 89 6.70 70.34 -24.02
N SER A 90 7.04 70.48 -22.74
CA SER A 90 7.66 69.45 -21.93
C SER A 90 6.59 68.55 -21.31
N VAL A 91 6.64 67.25 -21.53
CA VAL A 91 5.68 66.25 -21.03
C VAL A 91 6.39 65.31 -20.08
N PRO A 92 5.90 65.14 -18.82
CA PRO A 92 6.57 64.29 -17.84
C PRO A 92 6.58 62.82 -18.27
N VAL A 93 7.73 62.16 -18.08
CA VAL A 93 7.89 60.70 -18.29
C VAL A 93 7.34 60.00 -17.06
N THR A 94 6.34 59.18 -17.24
CA THR A 94 5.68 58.43 -16.15
C THR A 94 5.72 56.92 -16.30
N ALA A 95 6.07 56.45 -17.50
CA ALA A 95 6.16 55.00 -17.77
C ALA A 95 7.28 54.70 -18.79
N LEU A 96 7.74 53.47 -18.73
CA LEU A 96 8.66 52.82 -19.68
C LEU A 96 7.97 51.61 -20.25
N GLU A 97 8.16 51.31 -21.53
CA GLU A 97 7.63 50.11 -22.16
C GLU A 97 8.56 49.70 -23.30
N GLN A 98 9.06 48.44 -23.28
CA GLN A 98 10.04 47.92 -24.24
C GLN A 98 11.28 48.81 -24.48
N THR A 99 11.50 49.85 -23.68
CA THR A 99 12.46 50.93 -23.91
C THR A 99 13.87 50.45 -24.17
N PHE A 100 14.33 49.40 -23.47
CA PHE A 100 15.69 48.85 -23.57
C PHE A 100 15.67 47.37 -23.98
N TYR A 101 14.60 46.87 -24.60
CA TYR A 101 14.46 45.49 -24.98
C TYR A 101 15.70 44.98 -25.77
N ASN A 102 16.32 43.87 -25.28
CA ASN A 102 17.50 43.24 -25.90
C ASN A 102 18.74 44.18 -26.05
N ASN A 103 18.88 45.13 -25.11
CA ASN A 103 20.03 46.05 -25.12
C ASN A 103 21.15 45.51 -24.24
N SER A 104 22.15 44.85 -24.85
CA SER A 104 23.32 44.31 -24.18
C SER A 104 24.42 45.36 -23.85
N ASN A 105 24.27 46.62 -24.26
CA ASN A 105 25.24 47.67 -23.98
C ASN A 105 25.08 48.27 -22.59
N ILE A 106 23.84 48.39 -22.09
CA ILE A 106 23.58 49.09 -20.82
C ILE A 106 24.03 48.26 -19.62
N THR A 107 24.70 48.90 -18.70
CA THR A 107 25.16 48.33 -17.42
C THR A 107 24.51 48.99 -16.20
N SER A 108 24.04 50.21 -16.34
CA SER A 108 23.39 50.96 -15.25
C SER A 108 22.34 51.92 -15.81
N VAL A 109 21.15 51.96 -15.17
CA VAL A 109 20.05 52.85 -15.54
C VAL A 109 19.56 53.61 -14.31
N THR A 110 19.38 54.95 -14.47
CA THR A 110 18.76 55.80 -13.49
C THR A 110 17.37 56.25 -14.01
N ILE A 111 16.33 55.88 -13.29
CA ILE A 111 14.93 56.14 -13.59
C ILE A 111 14.46 57.32 -12.69
N PRO A 112 13.91 58.42 -13.24
CA PRO A 112 13.52 59.57 -12.45
C PRO A 112 12.31 59.29 -11.53
N ASP A 113 12.16 60.14 -10.51
CA ASP A 113 11.08 60.03 -9.49
C ASP A 113 9.67 60.05 -10.06
N GLY A 114 9.44 60.72 -11.20
CA GLY A 114 8.13 60.79 -11.84
C GLY A 114 7.62 59.50 -12.47
N VAL A 115 8.48 58.46 -12.63
CA VAL A 115 8.08 57.19 -13.24
C VAL A 115 7.35 56.33 -12.22
N THR A 116 6.11 55.99 -12.56
CA THR A 116 5.23 55.15 -11.75
C THR A 116 5.17 53.71 -12.26
N THR A 117 5.54 53.47 -13.53
CA THR A 117 5.42 52.18 -14.19
C THR A 117 6.68 51.83 -15.01
N ILE A 118 7.30 50.71 -14.70
CA ILE A 118 8.22 50.01 -15.58
C ILE A 118 7.39 48.92 -16.27
N GLY A 119 7.06 49.10 -17.55
CA GLY A 119 6.08 48.32 -18.27
C GLY A 119 6.65 47.03 -18.89
N TYR A 120 5.87 46.46 -19.79
CA TYR A 120 6.14 45.21 -20.47
C TYR A 120 7.50 45.23 -21.19
N ASN A 121 8.31 44.17 -21.00
CA ASN A 121 9.60 43.92 -21.67
C ASN A 121 10.59 45.10 -21.60
N THR A 122 10.50 46.02 -20.65
CA THR A 122 11.32 47.24 -20.63
C THR A 122 12.81 46.96 -20.69
N PHE A 123 13.32 45.99 -19.93
CA PHE A 123 14.74 45.59 -19.87
C PHE A 123 14.96 44.11 -20.22
N THR A 124 14.02 43.45 -20.85
CA THR A 124 14.16 42.01 -21.18
C THR A 124 15.38 41.78 -22.04
N TYR A 125 16.19 40.75 -21.68
CA TYR A 125 17.48 40.42 -22.32
C TYR A 125 18.55 41.55 -22.24
N CYS A 126 18.52 42.39 -21.21
CA CYS A 126 19.60 43.27 -20.92
C CYS A 126 20.69 42.56 -20.08
N ASP A 127 21.44 41.66 -20.73
CA ASP A 127 22.32 40.70 -20.05
C ASP A 127 23.46 41.36 -19.25
N ASN A 128 23.83 42.57 -19.56
CA ASN A 128 24.93 43.32 -18.88
C ASN A 128 24.40 44.35 -17.85
N LEU A 129 23.09 44.47 -17.68
CA LEU A 129 22.47 45.41 -16.73
C LEU A 129 22.71 44.96 -15.29
N LYS A 130 23.54 45.70 -14.54
CA LYS A 130 23.90 45.37 -13.15
C LYS A 130 23.09 46.10 -12.11
N THR A 131 22.76 47.40 -12.39
CA THR A 131 22.09 48.27 -11.42
C THR A 131 21.03 49.09 -12.05
N VAL A 132 19.90 49.17 -11.36
CA VAL A 132 18.79 50.09 -11.67
C VAL A 132 18.48 50.91 -10.42
N SER A 133 18.57 52.22 -10.53
CA SER A 133 18.09 53.14 -9.49
C SER A 133 16.79 53.78 -9.94
N HIS A 134 15.81 53.92 -9.06
CA HIS A 134 14.50 54.47 -9.36
C HIS A 134 13.96 55.28 -8.18
N GLY A 135 12.99 56.18 -8.48
CA GLY A 135 12.35 56.99 -7.49
C GLY A 135 11.33 56.24 -6.63
N LYS A 136 10.79 56.95 -5.61
CA LYS A 136 9.84 56.38 -4.64
C LYS A 136 8.39 56.28 -5.16
N GLN A 137 8.13 56.80 -6.37
CA GLN A 137 6.77 56.80 -6.95
C GLN A 137 6.47 55.55 -7.79
N LEU A 138 7.41 54.59 -7.92
CA LEU A 138 7.21 53.38 -8.66
C LEU A 138 6.12 52.54 -8.02
N GLN A 139 5.06 52.25 -8.79
CA GLN A 139 3.88 51.50 -8.36
C GLN A 139 3.74 50.15 -9.04
N SER A 140 4.27 50.00 -10.26
CA SER A 140 4.08 48.79 -11.05
C SER A 140 5.35 48.41 -11.82
N ILE A 141 5.67 47.11 -11.75
CA ILE A 141 6.67 46.47 -12.61
C ILE A 141 5.90 45.48 -13.49
N GLY A 142 5.97 45.67 -14.80
CA GLY A 142 5.20 44.96 -15.81
C GLY A 142 5.72 43.57 -16.10
N GLU A 143 4.97 42.88 -16.95
CA GLU A 143 5.29 41.52 -17.40
C GLU A 143 6.66 41.49 -18.10
N SER A 144 7.50 40.54 -17.71
CA SER A 144 8.86 40.36 -18.24
C SER A 144 9.78 41.58 -18.17
N ALA A 145 9.45 42.59 -17.35
CA ALA A 145 10.16 43.88 -17.37
C ALA A 145 11.67 43.77 -17.22
N PHE A 146 12.18 42.81 -16.45
CA PHE A 146 13.61 42.51 -16.25
C PHE A 146 13.94 41.06 -16.58
N SER A 147 13.10 40.35 -17.32
CA SER A 147 13.35 38.95 -17.65
C SER A 147 14.70 38.79 -18.36
N SER A 148 15.47 37.82 -17.90
CA SER A 148 16.83 37.54 -18.42
C SER A 148 17.83 38.68 -18.30
N CYS A 149 17.68 39.56 -17.29
CA CYS A 149 18.74 40.47 -16.89
C CYS A 149 19.80 39.75 -16.07
N SER A 150 20.59 38.90 -16.71
CA SER A 150 21.46 37.90 -16.04
C SER A 150 22.56 38.52 -15.15
N ALA A 151 22.98 39.75 -15.39
CA ALA A 151 23.94 40.49 -14.58
C ALA A 151 23.31 41.35 -13.45
N LEU A 152 21.98 41.39 -13.30
CA LEU A 152 21.33 42.23 -12.29
C LEU A 152 21.60 41.65 -10.89
N GLU A 153 22.42 42.35 -10.09
CA GLU A 153 22.84 41.88 -8.76
C GLU A 153 21.87 42.26 -7.64
N SER A 154 21.14 43.38 -7.80
CA SER A 154 20.19 43.85 -6.80
C SER A 154 19.13 44.77 -7.42
N PHE A 155 17.93 44.78 -6.82
CA PHE A 155 16.88 45.74 -7.11
C PHE A 155 16.21 46.21 -5.81
N SER A 156 15.90 47.52 -5.70
CA SER A 156 15.29 48.10 -4.49
C SER A 156 13.79 48.11 -4.60
N PHE A 157 13.08 47.17 -3.94
CA PHE A 157 11.62 47.15 -3.86
C PHE A 157 11.17 48.09 -2.74
N GLN A 158 10.78 49.32 -3.09
CA GLN A 158 10.40 50.37 -2.10
C GLN A 158 8.91 50.35 -1.76
N GLU A 159 8.57 50.92 -0.59
CA GLU A 159 7.14 51.14 -0.23
C GLU A 159 6.48 52.05 -1.27
N GLY A 160 5.25 51.67 -1.62
CA GLY A 160 4.48 52.27 -2.72
C GLY A 160 4.37 51.37 -3.96
N LEU A 161 5.26 50.41 -4.11
CA LEU A 161 5.11 49.38 -5.15
C LEU A 161 3.92 48.47 -4.83
N LEU A 162 2.99 48.34 -5.78
CA LEU A 162 1.73 47.60 -5.63
C LEU A 162 1.74 46.27 -6.39
N THR A 163 2.44 46.24 -7.55
CA THR A 163 2.37 45.12 -8.48
C THR A 163 3.76 44.78 -9.05
N ILE A 164 4.10 43.48 -8.99
CA ILE A 164 5.14 42.85 -9.79
C ILE A 164 4.41 41.84 -10.67
N ALA A 165 4.45 42.02 -11.99
CA ALA A 165 3.69 41.16 -12.93
C ALA A 165 4.42 39.82 -13.24
N ASN A 166 3.84 39.01 -14.13
CA ASN A 166 4.40 37.73 -14.52
C ASN A 166 5.78 37.87 -15.13
N ASP A 167 6.69 36.92 -14.85
CA ASP A 167 8.04 36.83 -15.36
C ASP A 167 8.92 38.08 -15.12
N ALA A 168 8.47 39.03 -14.28
CA ALA A 168 9.07 40.37 -14.19
C ALA A 168 10.58 40.35 -13.94
N PHE A 169 11.13 39.43 -13.17
CA PHE A 169 12.56 39.21 -12.91
C PHE A 169 13.02 37.79 -13.26
N SER A 170 12.25 37.04 -14.03
CA SER A 170 12.60 35.66 -14.41
C SER A 170 13.99 35.61 -15.05
N ASN A 171 14.81 34.62 -14.63
CA ASN A 171 16.19 34.41 -15.10
C ASN A 171 17.17 35.56 -14.79
N CYS A 172 16.98 36.33 -13.71
CA CYS A 172 17.98 37.27 -13.18
C CYS A 172 19.01 36.49 -12.35
N THR A 173 19.85 35.73 -13.01
CA THR A 173 20.74 34.71 -12.40
C THR A 173 21.84 35.26 -11.47
N SER A 174 22.02 36.56 -11.37
CA SER A 174 22.92 37.23 -10.43
C SER A 174 22.22 37.91 -9.26
N LEU A 175 20.86 37.97 -9.23
CA LEU A 175 20.07 38.62 -8.17
C LEU A 175 20.22 37.84 -6.85
N LYS A 176 20.72 38.50 -5.79
CA LYS A 176 21.09 37.82 -4.54
C LYS A 176 20.02 37.84 -3.45
N SER A 177 19.22 38.89 -3.40
CA SER A 177 18.19 39.05 -2.36
C SER A 177 16.98 39.82 -2.85
N VAL A 178 15.82 39.43 -2.33
CA VAL A 178 14.53 40.08 -2.60
C VAL A 178 13.89 40.42 -1.27
N THR A 179 13.60 41.74 -1.06
CA THR A 179 12.82 42.21 0.09
C THR A 179 11.59 42.93 -0.45
N LEU A 180 10.44 42.31 -0.38
CA LEU A 180 9.18 42.82 -0.89
C LEU A 180 8.54 43.76 0.11
N PRO A 181 8.04 44.96 -0.32
CA PRO A 181 7.46 45.96 0.59
C PRO A 181 6.06 45.54 1.09
N ASN A 182 5.62 46.15 2.20
CA ASN A 182 4.28 45.91 2.73
C ASN A 182 3.16 46.40 1.80
N SER A 183 3.44 47.37 0.95
CA SER A 183 2.49 47.88 -0.03
C SER A 183 2.20 46.94 -1.19
N LEU A 184 3.08 45.93 -1.45
CA LEU A 184 2.92 45.00 -2.56
C LEU A 184 1.72 44.08 -2.34
N THR A 185 0.76 44.14 -3.26
CA THR A 185 -0.47 43.33 -3.19
C THR A 185 -0.53 42.24 -4.24
N THR A 186 0.24 42.36 -5.32
CA THR A 186 0.25 41.45 -6.44
C THR A 186 1.68 41.00 -6.77
N LEU A 187 1.96 39.71 -6.68
CA LEU A 187 3.14 39.07 -7.18
C LEU A 187 2.74 38.14 -8.33
N GLY A 188 3.28 38.36 -9.51
CA GLY A 188 2.92 37.60 -10.72
C GLY A 188 3.49 36.16 -10.72
N GLU A 189 2.98 35.33 -11.64
CA GLU A 189 3.51 34.01 -11.90
C GLU A 189 4.94 34.11 -12.43
N SER A 190 5.81 33.16 -12.03
CA SER A 190 7.21 33.07 -12.46
C SER A 190 8.03 34.35 -12.20
N ALA A 191 7.56 35.27 -11.32
CA ALA A 191 8.15 36.60 -11.17
C ALA A 191 9.67 36.59 -10.88
N PHE A 192 10.20 35.56 -10.19
CA PHE A 192 11.63 35.37 -9.87
C PHE A 192 12.07 33.94 -10.23
N GLN A 193 11.45 33.31 -11.24
CA GLN A 193 11.76 31.95 -11.65
C GLN A 193 13.20 31.88 -12.19
N ASN A 194 13.94 30.82 -11.85
CA ASN A 194 15.31 30.57 -12.27
C ASN A 194 16.36 31.61 -11.80
N ASP A 195 16.09 32.34 -10.74
CA ASP A 195 17.07 33.26 -10.14
C ASP A 195 18.07 32.46 -9.30
N SER A 196 19.00 31.79 -9.99
CA SER A 196 19.85 30.74 -9.39
C SER A 196 20.83 31.28 -8.32
N ALA A 197 21.16 32.55 -8.29
CA ALA A 197 21.97 33.19 -7.25
C ALA A 197 21.15 33.74 -6.06
N LEU A 198 19.81 33.66 -6.09
CA LEU A 198 18.96 34.21 -5.04
C LEU A 198 19.14 33.42 -3.73
N GLU A 199 19.67 34.09 -2.71
CA GLU A 199 20.00 33.49 -1.40
C GLU A 199 18.89 33.70 -0.35
N SER A 200 18.15 34.80 -0.44
CA SER A 200 17.13 35.15 0.54
C SER A 200 15.95 35.91 -0.04
N VAL A 201 14.77 35.61 0.48
CA VAL A 201 13.50 36.31 0.18
C VAL A 201 12.82 36.70 1.48
N GLN A 202 12.40 37.96 1.56
CA GLN A 202 11.57 38.46 2.65
C GLN A 202 10.27 39.06 2.09
N PHE A 203 9.12 38.58 2.58
CA PHE A 203 7.80 39.03 2.19
C PHE A 203 7.30 40.17 3.08
N GLY A 204 6.68 41.18 2.48
CA GLY A 204 5.88 42.18 3.17
C GLY A 204 4.47 41.67 3.47
N ASN A 205 3.71 42.44 4.28
CA ASN A 205 2.39 42.02 4.77
C ASN A 205 1.23 42.18 3.77
N GLY A 206 1.47 42.81 2.61
CA GLY A 206 0.43 43.08 1.61
C GLY A 206 0.05 41.86 0.74
N ILE A 207 0.92 40.90 0.65
CA ILE A 207 0.74 39.70 -0.20
C ILE A 207 -0.07 38.65 0.55
N ALA A 208 -1.22 38.26 -0.01
CA ALA A 208 -2.05 37.16 0.51
C ALA A 208 -1.67 35.81 -0.11
N GLU A 209 -1.14 35.76 -1.31
CA GLU A 209 -0.77 34.54 -2.03
C GLU A 209 0.60 34.68 -2.67
N VAL A 210 1.41 33.61 -2.55
CA VAL A 210 2.63 33.44 -3.37
C VAL A 210 2.22 32.76 -4.64
N SER A 211 2.39 33.44 -5.79
CA SER A 211 1.91 32.95 -7.08
C SER A 211 2.65 31.71 -7.58
N ALA A 212 2.05 31.04 -8.56
CA ALA A 212 2.63 29.85 -9.18
C ALA A 212 4.02 30.16 -9.77
N HIS A 213 4.96 29.22 -9.59
CA HIS A 213 6.33 29.30 -10.11
C HIS A 213 7.14 30.54 -9.64
N ALA A 214 6.62 31.33 -8.70
CA ALA A 214 7.19 32.67 -8.38
C ALA A 214 8.69 32.63 -8.04
N PHE A 215 9.19 31.58 -7.39
CA PHE A 215 10.59 31.37 -7.02
C PHE A 215 11.09 29.97 -7.42
N GLU A 216 10.48 29.35 -8.42
CA GLU A 216 10.89 28.03 -8.89
C GLU A 216 12.33 28.03 -9.37
N SER A 217 13.08 26.99 -9.03
CA SER A 217 14.49 26.80 -9.40
C SER A 217 15.45 27.90 -8.89
N CYS A 218 15.09 28.58 -7.79
CA CYS A 218 16.03 29.46 -7.07
C CYS A 218 17.02 28.59 -6.25
N SER A 219 17.97 27.96 -6.93
CA SER A 219 18.79 26.88 -6.38
C SER A 219 19.72 27.27 -5.23
N SER A 220 20.05 28.55 -5.09
CA SER A 220 20.84 29.11 -3.96
C SER A 220 20.00 29.58 -2.79
N LEU A 221 18.66 29.48 -2.85
CA LEU A 221 17.77 30.04 -1.82
C LEU A 221 17.92 29.27 -0.51
N THR A 222 18.49 29.90 0.50
CA THR A 222 18.75 29.34 1.83
C THR A 222 17.78 29.82 2.90
N SER A 223 17.14 30.99 2.69
CA SER A 223 16.28 31.64 3.67
C SER A 223 15.05 32.26 3.05
N ILE A 224 13.89 31.93 3.62
CA ILE A 224 12.60 32.57 3.29
C ILE A 224 12.02 33.08 4.60
N THR A 225 11.64 34.39 4.61
CA THR A 225 10.90 35.00 5.70
C THR A 225 9.50 35.34 5.21
N PHE A 226 8.53 34.53 5.61
CA PHE A 226 7.12 34.81 5.33
C PHE A 226 6.53 35.80 6.33
N SER A 227 5.60 36.60 5.87
CA SER A 227 4.80 37.50 6.72
C SER A 227 3.49 36.84 7.16
N GLU A 228 2.97 37.27 8.30
CA GLU A 228 1.62 36.90 8.77
C GLU A 228 0.55 37.62 7.93
N GLY A 229 0.28 37.21 6.76
CA GLY A 229 -0.69 37.75 5.80
C GLY A 229 -0.88 36.78 4.67
N ILE A 230 0.14 35.94 4.45
CA ILE A 230 0.13 34.92 3.40
C ILE A 230 -0.81 33.78 3.81
N GLN A 231 -1.83 33.54 2.99
CA GLN A 231 -2.84 32.51 3.19
C GLN A 231 -2.64 31.29 2.28
N ARG A 232 -1.97 31.48 1.13
CA ARG A 232 -1.79 30.42 0.13
C ARG A 232 -0.42 30.49 -0.54
N ILE A 233 0.18 29.34 -0.75
CA ILE A 233 1.38 29.16 -1.58
C ILE A 233 0.96 28.30 -2.78
N ARG A 234 1.04 28.88 -3.97
CA ARG A 234 0.56 28.30 -5.22
C ARG A 234 1.51 27.23 -5.77
N GLU A 235 1.05 26.58 -6.85
CA GLU A 235 1.76 25.50 -7.53
C GLU A 235 3.21 25.89 -7.88
N ASN A 236 4.17 24.99 -7.61
CA ASN A 236 5.60 25.12 -7.90
C ASN A 236 6.27 26.40 -7.34
N ALA A 237 5.63 27.14 -6.44
CA ALA A 237 6.11 28.47 -6.02
C ALA A 237 7.56 28.49 -5.53
N PHE A 238 8.06 27.42 -4.91
CA PHE A 238 9.44 27.22 -4.44
C PHE A 238 9.97 25.83 -4.85
N ALA A 239 9.49 25.25 -5.95
CA ALA A 239 9.99 23.98 -6.43
C ALA A 239 11.49 24.10 -6.78
N ASP A 240 12.24 23.03 -6.49
CA ASP A 240 13.68 22.95 -6.76
C ASP A 240 14.57 24.03 -6.11
N CYS A 241 14.11 24.64 -4.99
CA CYS A 241 14.94 25.50 -4.14
C CYS A 241 15.91 24.63 -3.30
N SER A 242 16.90 24.04 -3.94
CA SER A 242 17.71 22.93 -3.40
C SER A 242 18.61 23.28 -2.21
N ALA A 243 18.98 24.57 -2.05
CA ALA A 243 19.80 25.01 -0.93
C ALA A 243 19.03 25.23 0.38
N LEU A 244 17.69 25.19 0.35
CA LEU A 244 16.85 25.46 1.51
C LEU A 244 17.03 24.37 2.58
N LYS A 245 17.48 24.77 3.78
CA LYS A 245 17.77 23.81 4.88
C LYS A 245 16.67 23.75 5.94
N LYS A 246 15.98 24.83 6.16
CA LYS A 246 14.91 24.98 7.15
C LYS A 246 13.79 25.81 6.56
N LEU A 247 12.57 25.35 6.73
CA LEU A 247 11.37 26.08 6.33
C LEU A 247 10.53 26.40 7.56
N THR A 248 10.12 27.67 7.69
CA THR A 248 9.18 28.11 8.73
C THR A 248 8.02 28.81 8.04
N LEU A 249 6.82 28.24 8.15
CA LEU A 249 5.61 28.73 7.51
C LEU A 249 4.79 29.58 8.51
N PRO A 250 4.10 30.64 8.04
CA PRO A 250 3.35 31.53 8.90
C PRO A 250 2.05 30.89 9.42
N ASN A 251 1.53 31.40 10.54
CA ASN A 251 0.28 30.88 11.12
C ASN A 251 -0.96 31.23 10.29
N SER A 252 -0.89 32.26 9.48
CA SER A 252 -1.97 32.69 8.57
C SER A 252 -2.15 31.74 7.38
N LEU A 253 -1.15 30.89 7.06
CA LEU A 253 -1.18 30.00 5.92
C LEU A 253 -2.23 28.91 6.10
N THR A 254 -3.14 28.79 5.14
CA THR A 254 -4.22 27.80 5.15
C THR A 254 -4.04 26.69 4.12
N GLN A 255 -3.34 27.00 3.01
CA GLN A 255 -3.22 26.08 1.90
C GLN A 255 -1.83 26.12 1.23
N ILE A 256 -1.31 24.95 0.92
CA ILE A 256 -0.12 24.75 0.09
C ILE A 256 -0.56 23.95 -1.12
N ASP A 257 -0.36 24.48 -2.33
CA ASP A 257 -0.77 23.85 -3.57
C ASP A 257 0.23 22.78 -4.06
N SER A 258 -0.08 22.19 -5.21
CA SER A 258 0.70 21.15 -5.84
C SER A 258 2.18 21.56 -6.02
N LYS A 259 3.10 20.65 -5.65
CA LYS A 259 4.55 20.80 -5.85
C LYS A 259 5.18 22.07 -5.28
N ALA A 260 4.49 22.82 -4.41
CA ALA A 260 4.93 24.16 -3.96
C ALA A 260 6.37 24.20 -3.43
N PHE A 261 6.85 23.13 -2.82
CA PHE A 261 8.24 22.95 -2.35
C PHE A 261 8.86 21.63 -2.86
N CYS A 262 8.39 21.08 -3.95
CA CYS A 262 8.87 19.78 -4.47
C CYS A 262 10.33 19.86 -4.94
N ALA A 263 11.07 18.79 -4.82
CA ALA A 263 12.48 18.72 -5.25
C ALA A 263 12.67 17.58 -6.27
N ILE A 264 12.24 17.81 -7.52
CA ILE A 264 12.26 16.78 -8.57
C ILE A 264 13.64 16.65 -9.24
N HIS A 265 14.33 17.80 -9.46
CA HIS A 265 15.50 17.85 -10.34
C HIS A 265 16.82 18.05 -9.60
N SER A 266 16.83 18.14 -8.27
CA SER A 266 18.02 18.48 -7.51
C SER A 266 18.15 17.73 -6.19
N GLU A 267 19.38 17.47 -5.74
CA GLU A 267 19.62 17.05 -4.35
C GLU A 267 19.17 18.14 -3.38
N THR A 268 18.26 17.81 -2.48
CA THR A 268 17.68 18.74 -1.54
C THR A 268 18.49 18.86 -0.26
N SER A 269 18.48 20.07 0.33
CA SER A 269 19.12 20.34 1.62
C SER A 269 18.10 20.44 2.77
N LEU A 270 16.79 20.41 2.53
CA LEU A 270 15.76 20.62 3.54
C LEU A 270 15.81 19.53 4.62
N ARG A 271 15.98 19.96 5.87
CA ARG A 271 16.16 19.09 7.05
C ARG A 271 15.01 19.18 8.03
N SER A 272 14.30 20.30 8.06
CA SER A 272 13.18 20.52 8.99
C SER A 272 12.16 21.50 8.45
N ILE A 273 10.90 21.26 8.78
CA ILE A 273 9.76 22.11 8.48
C ILE A 273 9.07 22.46 9.81
N SER A 274 8.73 23.71 9.99
CA SER A 274 7.84 24.18 11.03
C SER A 274 6.59 24.75 10.36
N PHE A 275 5.49 24.02 10.48
CA PHE A 275 4.20 24.43 9.92
C PHE A 275 3.55 25.50 10.79
N GLY A 276 2.88 26.46 10.15
CA GLY A 276 1.98 27.39 10.83
C GLY A 276 0.71 26.70 11.34
N SER A 277 0.13 27.21 12.42
CA SER A 277 -1.03 26.58 13.08
C SER A 277 -2.33 26.61 12.26
N GLY A 278 -2.43 27.52 11.25
CA GLY A 278 -3.63 27.67 10.43
C GLY A 278 -3.75 26.74 9.22
N LEU A 279 -2.71 25.95 8.93
CA LEU A 279 -2.66 25.13 7.71
C LEU A 279 -3.71 24.02 7.75
N GLN A 280 -4.57 23.96 6.72
CA GLN A 280 -5.70 23.04 6.60
C GLN A 280 -5.47 21.98 5.52
N GLU A 281 -4.70 22.33 4.46
CA GLU A 281 -4.49 21.47 3.30
C GLU A 281 -3.04 21.54 2.81
N ILE A 282 -2.47 20.36 2.54
CA ILE A 282 -1.19 20.18 1.86
C ILE A 282 -1.50 19.49 0.53
N GLY A 283 -1.21 20.18 -0.58
CA GLY A 283 -1.50 19.73 -1.93
C GLY A 283 -0.58 18.60 -2.44
N PRO A 284 -0.88 18.09 -3.66
CA PRO A 284 -0.13 17.00 -4.25
C PRO A 284 1.36 17.32 -4.43
N TYR A 285 2.23 16.35 -4.10
CA TYR A 285 3.70 16.47 -4.22
C TYR A 285 4.31 17.69 -3.49
N ALA A 286 3.57 18.37 -2.60
CA ALA A 286 3.99 19.66 -2.04
C ALA A 286 5.39 19.65 -1.42
N PHE A 287 5.80 18.55 -0.78
CA PHE A 287 7.13 18.33 -0.16
C PHE A 287 7.80 17.05 -0.65
N ALA A 288 7.47 16.58 -1.85
CA ALA A 288 8.02 15.32 -2.36
C ALA A 288 9.54 15.39 -2.57
N PHE A 289 10.20 14.25 -2.39
CA PHE A 289 11.62 13.97 -2.67
C PHE A 289 12.64 14.69 -1.76
N HIS A 290 12.20 15.20 -0.60
CA HIS A 290 13.12 15.76 0.40
C HIS A 290 13.83 14.65 1.20
N THR A 291 14.79 13.99 0.60
CA THR A 291 15.51 12.84 1.19
C THR A 291 16.28 13.17 2.49
N LYS A 292 16.59 14.45 2.74
CA LYS A 292 17.29 14.91 3.96
C LYS A 292 16.35 15.46 5.04
N LEU A 293 15.04 15.51 4.77
CA LEU A 293 14.03 15.87 5.79
C LEU A 293 13.98 14.75 6.84
N ALA A 294 14.46 15.06 8.05
CA ALA A 294 14.76 14.03 9.02
C ALA A 294 14.07 14.25 10.38
N GLY A 295 13.96 13.16 11.15
CA GLY A 295 13.42 13.22 12.50
C GLY A 295 11.88 13.18 12.54
N ILE A 296 11.31 13.95 13.45
CA ILE A 296 9.86 14.00 13.68
C ILE A 296 9.23 15.04 12.76
N LEU A 297 8.27 14.62 11.95
CA LEU A 297 7.41 15.52 11.18
C LEU A 297 6.11 15.74 11.95
N THR A 298 6.01 16.93 12.59
CA THR A 298 4.81 17.34 13.33
C THR A 298 3.91 18.14 12.41
N LEU A 299 2.70 17.64 12.16
CA LEU A 299 1.70 18.28 11.32
C LEU A 299 0.77 19.17 12.17
N PRO A 300 0.28 20.29 11.64
CA PRO A 300 -0.46 21.28 12.43
C PRO A 300 -1.88 20.82 12.76
N GLU A 301 -2.44 21.32 13.87
CA GLU A 301 -3.72 20.86 14.43
C GLU A 301 -4.95 21.10 13.53
N GLN A 302 -4.89 22.09 12.63
CA GLN A 302 -6.00 22.40 11.72
C GLN A 302 -5.94 21.60 10.41
N LEU A 303 -4.89 20.78 10.20
CA LEU A 303 -4.71 20.02 8.97
C LEU A 303 -5.78 18.93 8.86
N THR A 304 -6.53 18.95 7.77
CA THR A 304 -7.59 17.98 7.47
C THR A 304 -7.21 17.04 6.32
N THR A 305 -6.36 17.50 5.40
CA THR A 305 -6.06 16.77 4.16
C THR A 305 -4.57 16.82 3.83
N ILE A 306 -4.01 15.66 3.52
CA ILE A 306 -2.66 15.47 2.95
C ILE A 306 -2.85 14.92 1.55
N GLY A 307 -2.42 15.68 0.54
CA GLY A 307 -2.60 15.39 -0.88
C GLY A 307 -1.74 14.25 -1.41
N ASP A 308 -1.99 13.90 -2.68
CA ASP A 308 -1.28 12.83 -3.38
C ASP A 308 0.23 13.05 -3.35
N TYR A 309 0.98 12.04 -2.92
CA TYR A 309 2.45 12.06 -2.90
C TYR A 309 3.07 13.25 -2.13
N ALA A 310 2.32 13.89 -1.25
CA ALA A 310 2.74 15.15 -0.60
C ALA A 310 4.11 15.08 0.07
N PHE A 311 4.47 13.96 0.68
CA PHE A 311 5.76 13.66 1.32
C PHE A 311 6.46 12.42 0.73
N SER A 312 6.08 12.03 -0.50
CA SER A 312 6.70 10.88 -1.15
C SER A 312 8.21 11.06 -1.27
N GLY A 313 8.97 10.00 -0.96
CA GLY A 313 10.44 10.04 -1.03
C GLY A 313 11.13 10.83 0.10
N CYS A 314 10.41 11.23 1.16
CA CYS A 314 11.01 11.82 2.37
C CYS A 314 11.67 10.71 3.23
N SER A 315 12.68 10.05 2.68
CA SER A 315 13.25 8.80 3.18
C SER A 315 13.91 8.88 4.57
N SER A 316 14.25 10.08 5.06
CA SER A 316 14.87 10.27 6.39
C SER A 316 13.89 10.64 7.51
N VAL A 317 12.59 10.78 7.23
CA VAL A 317 11.56 11.00 8.25
C VAL A 317 11.43 9.74 9.10
N THR A 318 11.57 9.89 10.43
CA THR A 318 11.56 8.73 11.34
C THR A 318 10.27 8.58 12.12
N GLN A 319 9.49 9.64 12.26
CA GLN A 319 8.23 9.65 13.00
C GLN A 319 7.26 10.70 12.42
N LEU A 320 5.97 10.36 12.40
CA LEU A 320 4.87 11.25 12.03
C LEU A 320 4.04 11.57 13.27
N GLN A 321 3.69 12.84 13.44
CA GLN A 321 2.71 13.29 14.42
C GLN A 321 1.52 13.89 13.68
N PHE A 322 0.45 13.12 13.57
CA PHE A 322 -0.80 13.54 12.94
C PHE A 322 -1.68 14.32 13.92
N PRO A 323 -2.37 15.37 13.45
CA PRO A 323 -3.35 16.07 14.28
C PRO A 323 -4.64 15.27 14.44
N ASN A 324 -5.36 15.49 15.55
CA ASN A 324 -6.62 14.80 15.81
C ASN A 324 -7.76 15.16 14.83
N GLY A 325 -7.59 16.21 14.03
CA GLY A 325 -8.56 16.65 13.03
C GLY A 325 -8.36 16.10 11.63
N LEU A 326 -7.28 15.32 11.39
CA LEU A 326 -6.95 14.78 10.07
C LEU A 326 -8.04 13.82 9.59
N GLN A 327 -8.56 14.03 8.37
CA GLN A 327 -9.63 13.24 7.77
C GLN A 327 -9.16 12.39 6.60
N SER A 328 -8.18 12.90 5.83
CA SER A 328 -7.77 12.27 4.57
C SER A 328 -6.26 12.29 4.39
N ILE A 329 -5.72 11.11 4.04
CA ILE A 329 -4.36 10.90 3.56
C ILE A 329 -4.51 10.29 2.16
N GLN A 330 -4.11 11.04 1.13
CA GLN A 330 -4.32 10.67 -0.26
C GLN A 330 -3.26 9.71 -0.80
N LYS A 331 -3.36 9.37 -2.11
CA LYS A 331 -2.50 8.42 -2.81
C LYS A 331 -1.02 8.73 -2.60
N GLY A 332 -0.23 7.71 -2.23
CA GLY A 332 1.23 7.80 -2.12
C GLY A 332 1.77 8.85 -1.16
N ALA A 333 0.93 9.44 -0.28
CA ALA A 333 1.28 10.62 0.51
C ALA A 333 2.60 10.51 1.28
N PHE A 334 2.95 9.32 1.76
CA PHE A 334 4.20 8.98 2.46
C PHE A 334 4.95 7.81 1.81
N GLN A 335 4.71 7.58 0.50
CA GLN A 335 5.41 6.52 -0.24
C GLN A 335 6.93 6.68 -0.15
N ASN A 336 7.66 5.58 0.04
CA ASN A 336 9.13 5.57 0.15
C ASN A 336 9.70 6.37 1.34
N CYS A 337 8.94 6.57 2.43
CA CYS A 337 9.46 7.09 3.69
C CYS A 337 10.16 5.95 4.47
N SER A 338 11.29 5.47 3.96
CA SER A 338 11.93 4.21 4.36
C SER A 338 12.43 4.16 5.81
N GLU A 339 12.78 5.30 6.42
CA GLU A 339 13.23 5.37 7.82
C GLU A 339 12.09 5.55 8.84
N LEU A 340 10.82 5.62 8.37
CA LEU A 340 9.66 5.74 9.24
C LEU A 340 9.52 4.48 10.11
N ARG A 341 9.36 4.66 11.43
CA ARG A 341 9.39 3.56 12.41
C ARG A 341 8.02 3.13 12.91
N ALA A 342 7.06 4.04 12.93
CA ALA A 342 5.71 3.77 13.38
C ALA A 342 4.69 4.67 12.68
N ILE A 343 3.49 4.14 12.50
CA ILE A 343 2.33 4.86 11.97
C ILE A 343 1.20 4.71 12.98
N SER A 344 0.64 5.84 13.42
CA SER A 344 -0.54 5.87 14.28
C SER A 344 -1.57 6.82 13.68
N LEU A 345 -2.57 6.26 13.01
CA LEU A 345 -3.63 7.04 12.37
C LEU A 345 -4.67 7.46 13.41
N PRO A 346 -5.02 8.76 13.50
CA PRO A 346 -6.11 9.19 14.37
C PRO A 346 -7.46 8.65 13.89
N ASN A 347 -8.40 8.44 14.80
CA ASN A 347 -9.71 7.89 14.48
C ASN A 347 -10.59 8.79 13.59
N THR A 348 -10.18 10.03 13.36
CA THR A 348 -10.83 10.94 12.41
C THR A 348 -10.49 10.66 10.96
N VAL A 349 -9.42 9.88 10.69
CA VAL A 349 -9.05 9.50 9.32
C VAL A 349 -10.07 8.48 8.79
N THR A 350 -10.86 8.92 7.82
CA THR A 350 -11.85 8.12 7.11
C THR A 350 -11.42 7.71 5.71
N THR A 351 -10.41 8.42 5.17
CA THR A 351 -9.90 8.16 3.82
C THR A 351 -8.39 7.93 3.86
N LEU A 352 -8.00 6.77 3.37
CA LEU A 352 -6.60 6.42 3.12
C LEU A 352 -6.46 6.13 1.62
N GLY A 353 -5.45 6.69 0.97
CA GLY A 353 -5.20 6.53 -0.46
C GLY A 353 -4.38 5.28 -0.79
N GLU A 354 -4.45 4.86 -2.06
CA GLU A 354 -3.59 3.82 -2.63
C GLU A 354 -2.10 4.17 -2.40
N SER A 355 -1.27 3.18 -2.08
CA SER A 355 0.18 3.35 -1.85
C SER A 355 0.55 4.37 -0.76
N ALA A 356 -0.37 4.77 0.12
CA ALA A 356 -0.16 5.90 1.05
C ALA A 356 1.12 5.76 1.90
N PHE A 357 1.50 4.55 2.29
CA PHE A 357 2.72 4.22 3.04
C PHE A 357 3.55 3.10 2.38
N GLU A 358 3.43 2.96 1.06
CA GLU A 358 4.18 1.97 0.29
C GLU A 358 5.69 2.14 0.51
N ASN A 359 6.41 1.01 0.70
CA ASN A 359 7.86 0.97 0.93
C ASN A 359 8.34 1.75 2.18
N CYS A 360 7.52 1.84 3.22
CA CYS A 360 7.95 2.30 4.54
C CYS A 360 8.60 1.14 5.32
N ASN A 361 9.75 0.67 4.86
CA ASN A 361 10.35 -0.62 5.22
C ASN A 361 10.72 -0.75 6.71
N ASN A 362 10.91 0.34 7.42
CA ASN A 362 11.27 0.35 8.85
C ASN A 362 10.08 0.51 9.79
N VAL A 363 8.85 0.63 9.28
CA VAL A 363 7.64 0.68 10.12
C VAL A 363 7.46 -0.66 10.83
N LYS A 364 7.59 -0.67 12.16
CA LYS A 364 7.36 -1.86 12.98
C LYS A 364 5.97 -1.88 13.61
N ASN A 365 5.44 -0.71 13.95
CA ASN A 365 4.16 -0.58 14.62
C ASN A 365 3.18 0.18 13.73
N LEU A 366 2.02 -0.42 13.48
CA LEU A 366 0.93 0.18 12.73
C LEU A 366 -0.34 0.20 13.59
N SER A 367 -0.89 1.39 13.82
CA SER A 367 -2.22 1.57 14.42
C SER A 367 -3.14 2.21 13.39
N LEU A 368 -4.13 1.47 12.95
CA LEU A 368 -5.12 1.92 11.98
C LEU A 368 -6.24 2.72 12.65
N SER A 369 -6.86 3.63 11.87
CA SER A 369 -8.05 4.34 12.30
C SER A 369 -9.26 3.40 12.40
N GLY A 370 -9.99 3.47 13.51
CA GLY A 370 -11.25 2.74 13.68
C GLY A 370 -12.41 3.24 12.80
N SER A 371 -12.20 4.27 12.00
CA SER A 371 -13.19 4.81 11.05
C SER A 371 -12.94 4.42 9.59
N LEU A 372 -11.86 3.70 9.30
CA LEU A 372 -11.61 3.17 7.96
C LEU A 372 -12.57 2.01 7.68
N THR A 373 -13.23 2.04 6.53
CA THR A 373 -14.14 0.97 6.07
C THR A 373 -13.49 -0.01 5.11
N GLU A 374 -12.38 0.40 4.51
CA GLU A 374 -11.55 -0.40 3.60
C GLU A 374 -10.07 -0.03 3.75
N LEU A 375 -9.20 -0.95 3.40
CA LEU A 375 -7.78 -0.70 3.26
C LEU A 375 -7.45 -0.70 1.77
N PRO A 376 -6.92 0.41 1.22
CA PRO A 376 -6.73 0.55 -0.22
C PRO A 376 -5.54 -0.26 -0.73
N ASN A 377 -5.49 -0.39 -2.06
CA ASN A 377 -4.41 -1.11 -2.75
C ASN A 377 -3.04 -0.54 -2.37
N LEU A 378 -2.06 -1.45 -2.19
CA LEU A 378 -0.66 -1.11 -1.95
C LEU A 378 -0.40 -0.22 -0.72
N ALA A 379 -1.41 0.07 0.11
CA ALA A 379 -1.31 1.10 1.16
C ALA A 379 -0.12 0.90 2.11
N PHE A 380 0.26 -0.33 2.39
CA PHE A 380 1.34 -0.73 3.28
C PHE A 380 2.28 -1.75 2.61
N TYR A 381 2.31 -1.80 1.27
CA TYR A 381 3.21 -2.67 0.52
C TYR A 381 4.67 -2.49 0.96
N GLY A 382 5.37 -3.58 1.23
CA GLY A 382 6.78 -3.56 1.61
C GLY A 382 7.08 -2.94 2.98
N CYS A 383 6.07 -2.74 3.84
CA CYS A 383 6.29 -2.27 5.21
C CYS A 383 6.87 -3.36 6.11
N GLY A 384 7.71 -2.95 7.07
CA GLY A 384 8.37 -3.86 8.02
C GLY A 384 7.52 -4.21 9.25
N ILE A 385 6.18 -4.16 9.15
CA ILE A 385 5.23 -4.39 10.24
C ILE A 385 5.41 -5.80 10.81
N SER A 386 5.43 -5.93 12.15
CA SER A 386 5.54 -7.24 12.83
C SER A 386 4.19 -7.82 13.24
N ASP A 387 3.31 -6.96 13.73
CA ASP A 387 1.98 -7.33 14.23
C ASP A 387 0.94 -6.37 13.68
N LEU A 388 -0.21 -6.90 13.26
CA LEU A 388 -1.27 -6.13 12.63
C LEU A 388 -2.61 -6.41 13.29
N CYS A 389 -3.32 -5.36 13.69
CA CYS A 389 -4.71 -5.43 14.10
C CYS A 389 -5.56 -4.59 13.14
N ILE A 390 -6.48 -5.24 12.44
CA ILE A 390 -7.40 -4.59 11.50
C ILE A 390 -8.71 -4.30 12.24
N PRO A 391 -9.15 -3.03 12.32
CA PRO A 391 -10.37 -2.64 13.02
C PRO A 391 -11.63 -3.28 12.45
N ASP A 392 -12.64 -3.51 13.29
CA ASP A 392 -13.92 -4.12 12.90
C ASP A 392 -14.75 -3.25 11.92
N SER A 393 -14.38 -1.99 11.72
CA SER A 393 -14.95 -1.13 10.68
C SER A 393 -14.55 -1.54 9.26
N VAL A 394 -13.41 -2.24 9.09
CA VAL A 394 -12.88 -2.62 7.79
C VAL A 394 -13.62 -3.85 7.26
N THR A 395 -14.17 -3.73 6.06
CA THR A 395 -14.87 -4.82 5.36
C THR A 395 -14.09 -5.38 4.18
N GLN A 396 -13.07 -4.67 3.71
CA GLN A 396 -12.26 -5.06 2.55
C GLN A 396 -10.79 -4.71 2.74
N ILE A 397 -9.91 -5.64 2.37
CA ILE A 397 -8.47 -5.42 2.20
C ILE A 397 -8.18 -5.40 0.70
N GLY A 398 -7.59 -4.32 0.20
CA GLY A 398 -7.30 -4.07 -1.20
C GLY A 398 -6.17 -4.95 -1.76
N VAL A 399 -5.92 -4.76 -3.06
CA VAL A 399 -4.87 -5.47 -3.81
C VAL A 399 -3.49 -5.11 -3.25
N GLU A 400 -2.67 -6.12 -2.96
CA GLU A 400 -1.29 -5.99 -2.49
C GLU A 400 -1.11 -5.11 -1.24
N THR A 401 -2.17 -4.89 -0.46
CA THR A 401 -2.14 -3.94 0.68
C THR A 401 -1.01 -4.20 1.65
N PHE A 402 -0.73 -5.46 1.99
CA PHE A 402 0.36 -5.90 2.89
C PHE A 402 1.36 -6.81 2.17
N SER A 403 1.37 -6.82 0.85
CA SER A 403 2.32 -7.62 0.08
C SER A 403 3.76 -7.24 0.43
N ASN A 404 4.65 -8.22 0.50
CA ASN A 404 6.05 -8.05 0.88
C ASN A 404 6.29 -7.48 2.31
N CYS A 405 5.32 -7.59 3.22
CA CYS A 405 5.53 -7.33 4.64
C CYS A 405 6.25 -8.54 5.29
N SER A 406 7.52 -8.74 4.94
CA SER A 406 8.27 -9.96 5.28
C SER A 406 8.45 -10.21 6.78
N SER A 407 8.28 -9.18 7.62
CA SER A 407 8.35 -9.30 9.09
C SER A 407 7.00 -9.55 9.76
N LEU A 408 5.89 -9.59 8.99
CA LEU A 408 4.54 -9.72 9.53
C LEU A 408 4.32 -11.14 10.04
N SER A 409 4.24 -11.29 11.36
CA SER A 409 4.15 -12.59 12.02
C SER A 409 2.76 -12.91 12.58
N ALA A 410 1.97 -11.89 12.91
CA ALA A 410 0.63 -12.04 13.45
C ALA A 410 -0.33 -11.01 12.86
N VAL A 411 -1.52 -11.48 12.46
CA VAL A 411 -2.59 -10.66 11.93
C VAL A 411 -3.91 -10.99 12.63
N GLN A 412 -4.51 -9.97 13.23
CA GLN A 412 -5.90 -10.04 13.66
C GLN A 412 -6.77 -9.35 12.60
N LEU A 413 -7.59 -10.13 11.92
CA LEU A 413 -8.53 -9.62 10.91
C LEU A 413 -9.76 -8.98 11.58
N SER A 414 -10.39 -8.05 10.86
CA SER A 414 -11.71 -7.51 11.20
C SER A 414 -12.75 -8.63 11.25
N ARG A 415 -13.61 -8.64 12.28
CA ARG A 415 -14.75 -9.59 12.38
C ARG A 415 -15.77 -9.39 11.26
N ASN A 416 -15.83 -8.19 10.67
CA ASN A 416 -16.76 -7.83 9.60
C ASN A 416 -16.12 -7.92 8.21
N LEU A 417 -14.90 -8.46 8.11
CA LEU A 417 -14.18 -8.56 6.83
C LEU A 417 -14.95 -9.48 5.87
N LYS A 418 -15.19 -9.00 4.66
CA LYS A 418 -15.86 -9.70 3.57
C LYS A 418 -14.91 -10.14 2.47
N THR A 419 -13.91 -9.31 2.21
CA THR A 419 -13.03 -9.51 1.05
C THR A 419 -11.57 -9.30 1.41
N ILE A 420 -10.74 -10.27 1.04
CA ILE A 420 -9.27 -10.16 0.97
C ILE A 420 -8.91 -10.21 -0.51
N SER A 421 -8.39 -9.12 -1.05
CA SER A 421 -8.14 -9.00 -2.49
C SER A 421 -6.87 -9.73 -2.95
N HIS A 422 -6.58 -9.65 -4.25
CA HIS A 422 -5.39 -10.22 -4.90
C HIS A 422 -4.10 -9.83 -4.18
N SER A 423 -3.23 -10.83 -3.91
CA SER A 423 -1.91 -10.67 -3.30
C SER A 423 -1.86 -9.87 -1.98
N ALA A 424 -2.98 -9.75 -1.26
CA ALA A 424 -3.09 -8.86 -0.09
C ALA A 424 -2.04 -9.14 0.98
N PHE A 425 -1.62 -10.39 1.17
CA PHE A 425 -0.56 -10.85 2.08
C PHE A 425 0.52 -11.68 1.35
N TYR A 426 0.71 -11.43 0.04
CA TYR A 426 1.72 -12.11 -0.74
C TYR A 426 3.12 -11.88 -0.15
N ASN A 427 3.92 -12.96 -0.04
CA ASN A 427 5.30 -12.90 0.45
C ASN A 427 5.44 -12.32 1.88
N CYS A 428 4.46 -12.57 2.75
CA CYS A 428 4.56 -12.35 4.20
C CYS A 428 5.24 -13.57 4.84
N GLU A 429 6.56 -13.70 4.68
CA GLU A 429 7.34 -14.91 4.97
C GLU A 429 7.33 -15.35 6.43
N GLU A 430 7.00 -14.45 7.38
CA GLU A 430 6.92 -14.75 8.81
C GLU A 430 5.47 -14.98 9.30
N LEU A 431 4.44 -14.87 8.43
CA LEU A 431 3.03 -15.06 8.81
C LEU A 431 2.72 -16.55 9.03
N LYS A 432 2.71 -16.96 10.31
CA LYS A 432 2.59 -18.38 10.72
C LYS A 432 1.15 -18.81 11.01
N SER A 433 0.31 -17.89 11.38
CA SER A 433 -1.10 -18.18 11.70
C SER A 433 -2.00 -17.02 11.34
N ILE A 434 -3.24 -17.35 10.95
CA ILE A 434 -4.30 -16.40 10.69
C ILE A 434 -5.64 -17.05 11.04
N SER A 435 -6.56 -16.28 11.60
CA SER A 435 -7.93 -16.72 11.86
C SER A 435 -8.87 -15.96 10.94
N PHE A 436 -9.58 -16.67 10.07
CA PHE A 436 -10.55 -16.07 9.16
C PHE A 436 -11.88 -15.80 9.87
N PRO A 437 -12.48 -14.61 9.72
CA PRO A 437 -13.78 -14.33 10.33
C PRO A 437 -14.89 -15.12 9.64
N THR A 438 -15.91 -15.49 10.42
CA THR A 438 -17.04 -16.32 9.95
C THR A 438 -17.90 -15.66 8.87
N GLY A 439 -17.70 -14.38 8.59
CA GLY A 439 -18.39 -13.63 7.54
C GLY A 439 -17.59 -13.40 6.26
N LEU A 440 -16.38 -13.97 6.14
CA LEU A 440 -15.52 -13.79 4.95
C LEU A 440 -16.14 -14.52 3.73
N GLU A 441 -16.22 -13.81 2.61
CA GLU A 441 -16.87 -14.29 1.38
C GLU A 441 -15.87 -14.53 0.23
N THR A 442 -14.80 -13.72 0.18
CA THR A 442 -13.84 -13.76 -0.95
C THR A 442 -12.40 -13.72 -0.46
N ILE A 443 -11.55 -14.61 -0.99
CA ILE A 443 -10.08 -14.57 -0.93
C ILE A 443 -9.58 -14.53 -2.35
N GLY A 444 -8.84 -13.46 -2.73
CA GLY A 444 -8.34 -13.22 -4.06
C GLY A 444 -7.15 -14.10 -4.47
N GLU A 445 -6.75 -13.96 -5.73
CA GLU A 445 -5.60 -14.65 -6.32
C GLU A 445 -4.32 -14.37 -5.53
N ALA A 446 -3.51 -15.39 -5.27
CA ALA A 446 -2.23 -15.32 -4.57
C ALA A 446 -2.27 -14.60 -3.21
N ALA A 447 -3.45 -14.44 -2.59
CA ALA A 447 -3.65 -13.58 -1.41
C ALA A 447 -2.74 -13.93 -0.24
N PHE A 448 -2.40 -15.20 -0.04
CA PHE A 448 -1.51 -15.73 1.00
C PHE A 448 -0.33 -16.53 0.43
N ALA A 449 -0.05 -16.39 -0.86
CA ALA A 449 1.08 -17.10 -1.46
C ALA A 449 2.41 -16.70 -0.81
N GLN A 450 3.30 -17.68 -0.63
CA GLN A 450 4.63 -17.48 -0.02
C GLN A 450 4.58 -16.97 1.43
N THR A 451 3.58 -17.36 2.20
CA THR A 451 3.53 -17.17 3.66
C THR A 451 4.11 -18.39 4.41
N ALA A 452 4.15 -18.32 5.75
CA ALA A 452 4.60 -19.43 6.61
C ALA A 452 3.45 -20.10 7.39
N LEU A 453 2.21 -19.97 6.90
CA LEU A 453 1.02 -20.52 7.58
C LEU A 453 1.17 -22.02 7.87
N GLY A 454 0.94 -22.43 9.14
CA GLY A 454 1.03 -23.81 9.58
C GLY A 454 -0.25 -24.61 9.37
N SER A 455 -1.39 -23.99 9.50
CA SER A 455 -2.71 -24.57 9.26
C SER A 455 -3.72 -23.49 8.88
N ILE A 456 -4.74 -23.90 8.12
CA ILE A 456 -5.84 -23.01 7.75
C ILE A 456 -7.20 -23.71 7.93
N SER A 457 -8.19 -22.92 8.34
CA SER A 457 -9.61 -23.35 8.33
C SER A 457 -10.40 -22.23 7.68
N LEU A 458 -10.89 -22.49 6.47
CA LEU A 458 -11.69 -21.54 5.72
C LEU A 458 -13.14 -21.56 6.22
N PRO A 459 -13.80 -20.38 6.35
CA PRO A 459 -15.17 -20.32 6.90
C PRO A 459 -16.21 -20.80 5.88
N ASP A 460 -17.34 -21.31 6.38
CA ASP A 460 -18.45 -21.83 5.57
C ASP A 460 -19.16 -20.74 4.73
N THR A 461 -18.86 -19.47 4.95
CA THR A 461 -19.36 -18.35 4.14
C THR A 461 -18.50 -18.06 2.92
N LEU A 462 -17.30 -18.65 2.81
CA LEU A 462 -16.40 -18.40 1.69
C LEU A 462 -16.96 -19.00 0.40
N THR A 463 -17.23 -18.15 -0.58
CA THR A 463 -17.78 -18.54 -1.89
C THR A 463 -16.80 -18.38 -3.04
N GLU A 464 -15.75 -17.58 -2.84
CA GLU A 464 -14.72 -17.32 -3.86
C GLU A 464 -13.33 -17.50 -3.28
N LEU A 465 -12.54 -18.32 -3.93
CA LEU A 465 -11.11 -18.50 -3.69
C LEU A 465 -10.37 -18.24 -5.00
N GLY A 466 -9.37 -17.38 -4.99
CA GLY A 466 -8.56 -17.06 -6.16
C GLY A 466 -7.52 -18.12 -6.50
N GLN A 467 -7.05 -18.12 -7.75
CA GLN A 467 -5.95 -18.98 -8.19
C GLN A 467 -4.71 -18.75 -7.30
N ALA A 468 -3.94 -19.81 -7.04
CA ALA A 468 -2.71 -19.72 -6.26
C ALA A 468 -2.86 -19.06 -4.87
N ALA A 469 -4.07 -18.96 -4.30
CA ALA A 469 -4.35 -18.23 -3.06
C ALA A 469 -3.43 -18.63 -1.90
N PHE A 470 -3.03 -19.90 -1.82
CA PHE A 470 -2.10 -20.47 -0.83
C PHE A 470 -0.90 -21.13 -1.52
N TYR A 471 -0.44 -20.57 -2.64
CA TYR A 471 0.70 -21.08 -3.41
C TYR A 471 2.00 -21.01 -2.62
N ASN A 472 2.80 -22.10 -2.67
CA ASN A 472 4.15 -22.19 -2.12
C ASN A 472 4.22 -21.83 -0.62
N ILE A 473 3.45 -22.58 0.20
CA ILE A 473 3.49 -22.50 1.67
C ILE A 473 4.04 -23.82 2.22
N PRO A 474 5.39 -23.95 2.32
CA PRO A 474 6.01 -25.22 2.70
C PRO A 474 5.69 -25.67 4.14
N GLN A 475 5.32 -24.75 5.04
CA GLN A 475 4.98 -25.06 6.43
C GLN A 475 3.52 -25.47 6.64
N LEU A 476 2.66 -25.28 5.63
CA LEU A 476 1.23 -25.62 5.73
C LEU A 476 1.06 -27.13 5.90
N LYS A 477 0.49 -27.58 7.02
CA LYS A 477 0.31 -28.99 7.35
C LYS A 477 -1.12 -29.47 7.17
N PHE A 478 -2.09 -28.58 7.38
CA PHE A 478 -3.51 -28.91 7.34
C PHE A 478 -4.32 -27.78 6.68
N ALA A 479 -5.32 -28.18 5.88
CA ALA A 479 -6.27 -27.26 5.29
C ALA A 479 -7.69 -27.82 5.39
N LYS A 480 -8.62 -27.02 5.97
CA LYS A 480 -10.06 -27.29 5.94
C LYS A 480 -10.72 -26.38 4.92
N ILE A 481 -11.41 -27.00 3.95
CA ILE A 481 -12.00 -26.31 2.80
C ILE A 481 -13.52 -26.53 2.83
N PRO A 482 -14.33 -25.44 2.91
CA PRO A 482 -15.77 -25.55 3.05
C PRO A 482 -16.47 -25.92 1.73
N GLY A 483 -17.61 -26.59 1.82
CA GLY A 483 -18.44 -26.96 0.67
C GLY A 483 -19.15 -25.78 -0.01
N SER A 484 -19.14 -24.59 0.58
CA SER A 484 -19.60 -23.34 -0.05
C SER A 484 -18.73 -22.95 -1.23
N LEU A 485 -17.44 -23.33 -1.22
CA LEU A 485 -16.55 -23.24 -2.38
C LEU A 485 -16.91 -24.36 -3.34
N LYS A 486 -17.60 -24.04 -4.43
CA LYS A 486 -17.93 -25.00 -5.47
C LYS A 486 -16.71 -25.54 -6.22
N THR A 487 -15.66 -24.73 -6.28
CA THR A 487 -14.44 -25.01 -7.04
C THR A 487 -13.22 -24.71 -6.19
N ILE A 488 -12.26 -25.65 -6.14
CA ILE A 488 -10.90 -25.40 -5.66
C ILE A 488 -10.09 -24.95 -6.87
N PRO A 489 -9.65 -23.68 -6.94
CA PRO A 489 -9.11 -23.11 -8.15
C PRO A 489 -7.69 -23.60 -8.45
N ARG A 490 -7.26 -23.34 -9.69
CA ARG A 490 -5.94 -23.67 -10.20
C ARG A 490 -4.82 -23.27 -9.24
N SER A 491 -3.91 -24.21 -8.98
CA SER A 491 -2.72 -24.01 -8.16
C SER A 491 -2.98 -23.48 -6.74
N ALA A 492 -4.21 -23.57 -6.22
CA ALA A 492 -4.59 -22.99 -4.93
C ALA A 492 -3.65 -23.39 -3.79
N PHE A 493 -3.16 -24.64 -3.77
CA PHE A 493 -2.22 -25.19 -2.79
C PHE A 493 -0.97 -25.78 -3.46
N TYR A 494 -0.60 -25.30 -4.63
CA TYR A 494 0.58 -25.76 -5.36
C TYR A 494 1.86 -25.52 -4.56
N ASN A 495 2.77 -26.51 -4.51
CA ASN A 495 4.03 -26.46 -3.74
C ASN A 495 3.84 -26.32 -2.21
N CYS A 496 2.71 -26.74 -1.67
CA CYS A 496 2.54 -26.87 -0.23
C CYS A 496 3.16 -28.18 0.28
N TYR A 497 4.47 -28.29 0.23
CA TYR A 497 5.22 -29.52 0.54
C TYR A 497 4.98 -30.07 1.96
N GLY A 498 4.50 -29.23 2.90
CA GLY A 498 4.14 -29.64 4.26
C GLY A 498 2.73 -30.18 4.39
N LEU A 499 1.83 -29.95 3.39
CA LEU A 499 0.41 -30.26 3.47
C LEU A 499 0.20 -31.78 3.44
N ASN A 500 -0.01 -32.36 4.61
CA ASN A 500 -0.13 -33.79 4.77
C ASN A 500 -1.58 -34.26 5.01
N ALA A 501 -2.50 -33.34 5.29
CA ALA A 501 -3.91 -33.61 5.44
C ALA A 501 -4.78 -32.46 4.91
N VAL A 502 -5.88 -32.81 4.25
CA VAL A 502 -6.90 -31.87 3.78
C VAL A 502 -8.29 -32.41 4.14
N GLU A 503 -9.14 -31.55 4.67
CA GLU A 503 -10.57 -31.81 4.89
C GLU A 503 -11.37 -31.08 3.83
N LEU A 504 -12.00 -31.83 2.91
CA LEU A 504 -12.87 -31.31 1.86
C LEU A 504 -14.32 -31.57 2.26
N GLN A 505 -15.10 -30.52 2.38
CA GLN A 505 -16.51 -30.65 2.76
C GLN A 505 -17.42 -30.95 1.56
N GLU A 506 -18.57 -31.58 1.81
CA GLU A 506 -19.61 -31.76 0.80
C GLU A 506 -20.08 -30.44 0.23
N GLY A 507 -20.25 -30.40 -1.10
CA GLY A 507 -20.61 -29.21 -1.87
C GLY A 507 -19.53 -28.73 -2.82
N ILE A 508 -18.25 -29.16 -2.65
CA ILE A 508 -17.19 -28.95 -3.62
C ILE A 508 -17.47 -29.85 -4.84
N GLU A 509 -17.45 -29.27 -6.03
CA GLU A 509 -17.81 -29.94 -7.28
C GLU A 509 -16.59 -30.15 -8.19
N ILE A 510 -15.64 -29.20 -8.19
CA ILE A 510 -14.49 -29.19 -9.11
C ILE A 510 -13.18 -28.93 -8.34
N ILE A 511 -12.17 -29.72 -8.66
CA ILE A 511 -10.77 -29.46 -8.27
C ILE A 511 -10.00 -29.13 -9.56
N GLU A 512 -9.59 -27.90 -9.74
CA GLU A 512 -8.93 -27.44 -10.97
C GLU A 512 -7.48 -27.89 -11.09
N GLU A 513 -6.87 -27.54 -12.24
CA GLU A 513 -5.50 -27.87 -12.62
C GLU A 513 -4.48 -27.54 -11.53
N SER A 514 -3.63 -28.52 -11.18
CA SER A 514 -2.52 -28.38 -10.23
C SER A 514 -2.91 -27.90 -8.83
N ALA A 515 -4.18 -27.99 -8.43
CA ALA A 515 -4.71 -27.41 -7.19
C ALA A 515 -3.94 -27.83 -5.94
N PHE A 516 -3.51 -29.08 -5.86
CA PHE A 516 -2.72 -29.67 -4.76
C PHE A 516 -1.39 -30.28 -5.23
N ALA A 517 -0.91 -29.88 -6.41
CA ALA A 517 0.33 -30.47 -6.93
C ALA A 517 1.51 -30.17 -5.99
N ASN A 518 2.36 -31.18 -5.81
CA ASN A 518 3.52 -31.20 -4.90
C ASN A 518 3.14 -31.02 -3.40
N ALA A 519 1.93 -31.37 -3.00
CA ALA A 519 1.58 -31.55 -1.59
C ALA A 519 2.11 -32.91 -1.07
N SER A 520 2.15 -33.08 0.26
CA SER A 520 2.58 -34.33 0.90
C SER A 520 1.42 -35.13 1.52
N LEU A 521 0.26 -35.10 0.83
CA LEU A 521 -0.94 -35.79 1.29
C LEU A 521 -0.67 -37.30 1.42
N ARG A 522 -1.13 -37.92 2.53
CA ARG A 522 -0.96 -39.32 2.82
C ARG A 522 -2.22 -40.16 2.55
N SER A 523 -3.35 -39.53 2.80
CA SER A 523 -4.67 -40.02 2.47
C SER A 523 -5.50 -38.91 1.84
N LEU A 524 -6.39 -39.29 0.93
CA LEU A 524 -7.30 -38.36 0.27
C LEU A 524 -8.69 -38.99 0.24
N ILE A 525 -9.64 -38.30 0.88
CA ILE A 525 -11.05 -38.64 0.84
C ILE A 525 -11.77 -37.51 0.14
N LEU A 526 -12.30 -37.84 -1.05
CA LEU A 526 -13.07 -36.87 -1.84
C LEU A 526 -14.57 -37.01 -1.51
N PRO A 527 -15.27 -35.90 -1.25
CA PRO A 527 -16.70 -35.90 -1.05
C PRO A 527 -17.47 -36.37 -2.29
N ASP A 528 -18.69 -36.90 -2.09
CA ASP A 528 -19.53 -37.36 -3.18
C ASP A 528 -19.98 -36.26 -4.14
N SER A 529 -19.93 -35.00 -3.71
CA SER A 529 -20.26 -33.85 -4.55
C SER A 529 -19.24 -33.56 -5.66
N ILE A 530 -18.01 -34.14 -5.60
CA ILE A 530 -16.98 -33.91 -6.63
C ILE A 530 -17.37 -34.60 -7.94
N ILE A 531 -17.39 -33.83 -9.02
CA ILE A 531 -17.67 -34.29 -10.40
C ILE A 531 -16.45 -34.24 -11.30
N GLU A 532 -15.47 -33.38 -11.01
CA GLU A 532 -14.28 -33.20 -11.84
C GLU A 532 -13.01 -33.02 -11.03
N ILE A 533 -11.97 -33.73 -11.45
CA ILE A 533 -10.57 -33.54 -10.98
C ILE A 533 -9.77 -33.11 -12.21
N GLY A 534 -9.20 -31.92 -12.18
CA GLY A 534 -8.47 -31.29 -13.27
C GLY A 534 -7.10 -31.90 -13.54
N ASP A 535 -6.44 -31.45 -14.60
CA ASP A 535 -5.12 -31.89 -15.01
C ASP A 535 -4.08 -31.63 -13.87
N ALA A 536 -3.25 -32.62 -13.59
CA ALA A 536 -2.19 -32.54 -12.60
C ALA A 536 -2.67 -32.12 -11.17
N ALA A 537 -3.95 -32.21 -10.84
CA ALA A 537 -4.53 -31.70 -9.59
C ALA A 537 -3.79 -32.18 -8.34
N PHE A 538 -3.32 -33.43 -8.33
CA PHE A 538 -2.51 -34.04 -7.27
C PHE A 538 -1.16 -34.56 -7.80
N GLN A 539 -0.64 -33.97 -8.88
CA GLN A 539 0.66 -34.35 -9.42
C GLN A 539 1.77 -34.10 -8.38
N GLY A 540 2.70 -35.06 -8.29
CA GLY A 540 3.85 -34.91 -7.43
C GLY A 540 3.55 -35.05 -5.93
N VAL A 541 2.37 -35.57 -5.57
CA VAL A 541 2.03 -35.86 -4.17
C VAL A 541 2.87 -37.05 -3.70
N ASP A 542 3.67 -36.82 -2.63
CA ASP A 542 4.46 -37.84 -1.99
C ASP A 542 3.62 -38.67 -1.01
N TYR A 543 3.94 -39.93 -0.89
CA TYR A 543 3.41 -40.84 0.16
C TYR A 543 1.88 -41.08 0.16
N LEU A 544 1.17 -40.70 -0.91
CA LEU A 544 -0.26 -40.95 -1.01
C LEU A 544 -0.51 -42.48 -1.12
N SER A 545 -1.04 -43.02 -0.05
CA SER A 545 -1.26 -44.47 0.07
C SER A 545 -2.73 -44.87 -0.01
N THR A 546 -3.64 -43.92 0.23
CA THR A 546 -5.08 -44.18 0.22
C THR A 546 -5.81 -43.04 -0.49
N ILE A 547 -6.64 -43.41 -1.48
CA ILE A 547 -7.55 -42.48 -2.16
C ILE A 547 -8.95 -43.10 -2.13
N GLN A 548 -9.92 -42.30 -1.67
CA GLN A 548 -11.33 -42.62 -1.85
C GLN A 548 -11.92 -41.56 -2.77
N LEU A 549 -12.39 -41.99 -3.94
CA LEU A 549 -13.07 -41.12 -4.90
C LEU A 549 -14.56 -41.01 -4.55
N GLY A 550 -15.15 -39.85 -4.77
CA GLY A 550 -16.59 -39.61 -4.59
C GLY A 550 -17.41 -40.35 -5.64
N SER A 551 -18.61 -40.81 -5.24
CA SER A 551 -19.47 -41.66 -6.08
C SER A 551 -20.03 -40.99 -7.32
N ASN A 552 -20.02 -39.64 -7.41
CA ASN A 552 -20.52 -38.86 -8.55
C ASN A 552 -19.41 -38.34 -9.49
N LEU A 553 -18.15 -38.74 -9.25
CA LEU A 553 -17.01 -38.27 -10.04
C LEU A 553 -17.18 -38.70 -11.51
N GLN A 554 -17.04 -37.77 -12.46
CA GLN A 554 -17.21 -38.01 -13.89
C GLN A 554 -15.90 -37.89 -14.68
N LEU A 555 -15.03 -36.93 -14.30
CA LEU A 555 -13.84 -36.60 -15.07
C LEU A 555 -12.59 -36.65 -14.19
N ILE A 556 -11.53 -37.30 -14.67
CA ILE A 556 -10.21 -37.31 -14.07
C ILE A 556 -9.22 -36.81 -15.14
N GLY A 557 -8.62 -35.66 -14.90
CA GLY A 557 -7.70 -35.00 -15.82
C GLY A 557 -6.38 -35.72 -16.04
N SER A 558 -5.62 -35.28 -17.03
CA SER A 558 -4.30 -35.86 -17.35
C SER A 558 -3.34 -35.67 -16.17
N LYS A 559 -2.57 -36.72 -15.83
CA LYS A 559 -1.61 -36.70 -14.73
C LYS A 559 -2.20 -36.34 -13.36
N ALA A 560 -3.51 -36.42 -13.17
CA ALA A 560 -4.19 -35.97 -11.95
C ALA A 560 -3.60 -36.60 -10.68
N PHE A 561 -3.23 -37.90 -10.72
CA PHE A 561 -2.55 -38.60 -9.67
C PHE A 561 -1.20 -39.18 -10.15
N LEU A 562 -0.42 -38.42 -10.90
CA LEU A 562 0.96 -38.78 -11.20
C LEU A 562 1.81 -38.56 -9.95
N LEU A 563 2.08 -39.59 -9.17
CA LEU A 563 2.73 -39.52 -7.87
C LEU A 563 4.26 -39.48 -7.97
N GLN A 564 4.95 -39.03 -6.91
CA GLN A 564 6.42 -39.09 -6.83
C GLN A 564 6.94 -40.41 -6.24
N SER A 565 6.08 -41.23 -5.65
CA SER A 565 6.43 -42.50 -5.05
C SER A 565 5.46 -43.61 -5.43
N ASP A 566 5.95 -44.85 -5.53
CA ASP A 566 5.14 -46.07 -5.80
C ASP A 566 4.50 -46.58 -4.49
N THR A 567 3.72 -45.69 -3.80
CA THR A 567 3.07 -46.00 -2.50
C THR A 567 1.63 -46.39 -2.64
N LEU A 568 0.97 -45.95 -3.72
CA LEU A 568 -0.44 -46.28 -3.98
C LEU A 568 -0.54 -47.68 -4.56
N CYS A 569 -1.05 -48.62 -3.77
CA CYS A 569 -1.17 -50.01 -4.19
C CYS A 569 -2.46 -50.31 -4.97
N SER A 570 -3.49 -49.51 -4.76
CA SER A 570 -4.77 -49.75 -5.42
C SER A 570 -5.66 -48.50 -5.42
N LEU A 571 -6.56 -48.46 -6.39
CA LEU A 571 -7.60 -47.44 -6.45
C LEU A 571 -8.90 -48.03 -7.00
N TYR A 572 -10.02 -47.74 -6.36
CA TYR A 572 -11.34 -47.99 -6.90
C TYR A 572 -11.84 -46.73 -7.66
N VAL A 573 -12.21 -46.92 -8.92
CA VAL A 573 -12.81 -45.89 -9.75
C VAL A 573 -14.31 -46.19 -9.92
N PRO A 574 -15.19 -45.27 -9.48
CA PRO A 574 -16.63 -45.49 -9.57
C PRO A 574 -17.12 -45.53 -11.02
N GLU A 575 -18.28 -46.23 -11.26
CA GLU A 575 -18.92 -46.36 -12.57
C GLU A 575 -19.32 -44.97 -13.17
N SER A 576 -19.48 -43.98 -12.33
CA SER A 576 -19.82 -42.59 -12.76
C SER A 576 -18.73 -41.93 -13.61
N VAL A 577 -17.47 -42.43 -13.53
CA VAL A 577 -16.35 -41.88 -14.28
C VAL A 577 -16.47 -42.23 -15.76
N ILE A 578 -16.56 -41.19 -16.59
CA ILE A 578 -16.72 -41.30 -18.04
C ILE A 578 -15.49 -40.91 -18.85
N SER A 579 -14.47 -40.32 -18.18
CA SER A 579 -13.21 -39.95 -18.83
C SER A 579 -12.04 -39.98 -17.87
N ILE A 580 -10.93 -40.59 -18.25
CA ILE A 580 -9.66 -40.60 -17.53
C ILE A 580 -8.54 -40.16 -18.46
N GLY A 581 -7.87 -39.09 -18.10
CA GLY A 581 -6.81 -38.46 -18.86
C GLY A 581 -5.52 -39.28 -18.98
N GLU A 582 -4.58 -38.78 -19.78
CA GLU A 582 -3.28 -39.45 -20.02
C GLU A 582 -2.48 -39.53 -18.71
N LYS A 583 -2.00 -40.71 -18.36
CA LYS A 583 -1.20 -41.00 -17.16
C LYS A 583 -1.81 -40.52 -15.86
N ALA A 584 -3.14 -40.49 -15.80
CA ALA A 584 -3.88 -39.92 -14.68
C ALA A 584 -3.79 -40.75 -13.40
N ILE A 585 -3.75 -42.07 -13.53
CA ILE A 585 -3.84 -43.01 -12.40
C ILE A 585 -2.82 -44.14 -12.56
N GLY A 586 -2.19 -44.54 -11.44
CA GLY A 586 -1.29 -45.70 -11.37
C GLY A 586 0.10 -45.45 -11.93
N TYR A 587 0.44 -44.24 -12.21
CA TYR A 587 1.77 -43.80 -12.63
C TYR A 587 2.51 -43.10 -11.52
N TRP A 588 3.86 -43.31 -11.49
CA TRP A 588 4.75 -42.54 -10.63
C TRP A 588 6.04 -42.13 -11.35
N ALA A 589 6.69 -41.07 -10.89
CA ALA A 589 7.99 -40.61 -11.38
C ALA A 589 8.74 -39.95 -10.22
N GLU A 590 9.93 -40.40 -9.90
CA GLU A 590 10.75 -39.84 -8.80
C GLU A 590 11.02 -38.32 -8.95
N PHE A 591 11.11 -37.86 -10.20
CA PHE A 591 11.28 -36.45 -10.55
C PHE A 591 10.42 -36.11 -11.77
N GLU A 592 9.98 -34.87 -11.90
CA GLU A 592 9.14 -34.40 -13.00
C GLU A 592 9.73 -34.66 -14.40
N TRP A 593 11.06 -34.70 -14.53
CA TRP A 593 11.77 -34.96 -15.80
C TRP A 593 11.97 -36.43 -16.10
N ASN A 594 11.66 -37.33 -15.18
CA ASN A 594 11.71 -38.77 -15.40
C ASN A 594 10.52 -39.22 -16.24
N THR A 595 10.73 -40.27 -17.05
CA THR A 595 9.63 -40.91 -17.76
C THR A 595 8.71 -41.60 -16.75
N PRO A 596 7.41 -41.19 -16.65
CA PRO A 596 6.50 -41.85 -15.73
C PRO A 596 6.35 -43.36 -16.03
N THR A 597 6.40 -44.17 -14.98
CA THR A 597 6.24 -45.61 -15.06
C THR A 597 5.01 -46.06 -14.29
N VAL A 598 4.41 -47.17 -14.70
CA VAL A 598 3.29 -47.80 -13.99
C VAL A 598 3.82 -48.44 -12.70
N GLY A 599 3.10 -48.26 -11.59
CA GLY A 599 3.41 -48.87 -10.29
C GLY A 599 3.45 -50.38 -10.41
N SER A 600 4.55 -51.00 -9.93
CA SER A 600 4.80 -52.44 -10.11
C SER A 600 3.77 -53.36 -9.44
N HIS A 601 3.06 -52.86 -8.43
CA HIS A 601 2.04 -53.58 -7.64
C HIS A 601 0.68 -52.93 -7.68
N PHE A 602 0.48 -51.90 -8.55
CA PHE A 602 -0.75 -51.16 -8.60
C PHE A 602 -1.90 -51.94 -9.25
N ILE A 603 -3.05 -51.95 -8.62
CA ILE A 603 -4.28 -52.60 -9.08
C ILE A 603 -5.38 -51.56 -9.18
N LEU A 604 -5.97 -51.45 -10.37
CA LEU A 604 -7.16 -50.61 -10.58
C LEU A 604 -8.43 -51.46 -10.41
N TYR A 605 -9.34 -50.98 -9.60
CA TYR A 605 -10.65 -51.61 -9.39
C TYR A 605 -11.73 -50.79 -10.05
N GLY A 606 -12.75 -51.47 -10.58
CA GLY A 606 -13.93 -50.80 -11.17
C GLY A 606 -14.94 -51.81 -11.70
N GLU A 607 -16.07 -51.32 -12.19
CA GLU A 607 -17.09 -52.16 -12.81
C GLU A 607 -16.67 -52.69 -14.18
N SER A 608 -17.23 -53.83 -14.57
CA SER A 608 -16.99 -54.40 -15.91
C SER A 608 -17.61 -53.55 -16.98
N GLY A 609 -16.82 -53.16 -17.98
CA GLY A 609 -17.25 -52.28 -19.07
C GLY A 609 -17.15 -50.79 -18.76
N SER A 610 -16.58 -50.43 -17.60
CA SER A 610 -16.35 -49.02 -17.21
C SER A 610 -15.14 -48.41 -17.89
N GLU A 611 -15.07 -47.07 -17.91
CA GLU A 611 -13.91 -46.33 -18.39
C GLU A 611 -12.61 -46.73 -17.67
N ALA A 612 -12.69 -47.11 -16.36
CA ALA A 612 -11.57 -47.63 -15.60
C ALA A 612 -10.97 -48.91 -16.21
N GLN A 613 -11.81 -49.81 -16.74
CA GLN A 613 -11.35 -51.01 -17.42
C GLN A 613 -10.64 -50.72 -18.75
N ASP A 614 -11.20 -49.80 -19.53
CA ASP A 614 -10.64 -49.39 -20.81
C ASP A 614 -9.30 -48.60 -20.60
N TYR A 615 -9.24 -47.76 -19.60
CA TYR A 615 -8.01 -47.07 -19.20
C TYR A 615 -6.93 -48.06 -18.76
N ALA A 616 -7.26 -48.98 -17.87
CA ALA A 616 -6.32 -50.00 -17.40
C ALA A 616 -5.76 -50.85 -18.55
N LYS A 617 -6.62 -51.27 -19.47
CA LYS A 617 -6.24 -52.03 -20.68
C LYS A 617 -5.29 -51.24 -21.59
N SER A 618 -5.60 -49.98 -21.83
CA SER A 618 -4.83 -49.13 -22.71
C SER A 618 -3.43 -48.80 -22.12
N ASN A 619 -3.31 -48.81 -20.80
CA ASN A 619 -2.09 -48.42 -20.08
C ASN A 619 -1.34 -49.65 -19.49
N SER A 620 -1.79 -50.89 -19.79
CA SER A 620 -1.20 -52.16 -19.27
C SER A 620 -1.19 -52.22 -17.73
N ILE A 621 -2.21 -51.66 -17.08
CA ILE A 621 -2.42 -51.68 -15.63
C ILE A 621 -3.25 -52.92 -15.27
N SER A 622 -2.92 -53.59 -14.15
CA SER A 622 -3.73 -54.68 -13.61
C SER A 622 -5.11 -54.22 -13.21
N PHE A 623 -6.16 -54.85 -13.73
CA PHE A 623 -7.54 -54.52 -13.46
C PHE A 623 -8.30 -55.70 -12.80
N LEU A 624 -9.07 -55.37 -11.77
CA LEU A 624 -10.00 -56.30 -11.17
C LEU A 624 -11.40 -55.70 -11.16
N THR A 625 -12.37 -56.50 -11.70
CA THR A 625 -13.80 -56.13 -11.67
C THR A 625 -14.37 -56.31 -10.27
N LYS A 626 -14.74 -55.16 -9.69
CA LYS A 626 -15.48 -55.11 -8.41
C LYS A 626 -16.22 -53.80 -8.24
N SER A 627 -17.44 -53.88 -7.76
CA SER A 627 -18.14 -52.80 -7.06
C SER A 627 -17.53 -52.68 -5.65
N GLU A 628 -16.74 -51.71 -5.38
CA GLU A 628 -15.83 -51.52 -4.25
C GLU A 628 -14.89 -52.72 -3.97
N PRO A 629 -13.60 -52.56 -3.68
CA PRO A 629 -12.78 -53.65 -3.22
C PRO A 629 -13.48 -54.23 -2.01
N GLY A 630 -14.02 -55.48 -2.11
CA GLY A 630 -14.66 -56.18 -1.00
C GLY A 630 -13.62 -56.47 0.04
N LEU A 631 -13.17 -55.39 0.70
CA LEU A 631 -12.36 -55.51 1.89
C LEU A 631 -13.20 -56.23 2.94
N THR A 632 -12.71 -57.35 3.38
CA THR A 632 -13.36 -58.06 4.48
C THR A 632 -13.05 -57.33 5.77
N LYS A 633 -14.08 -56.93 6.49
CA LYS A 633 -13.95 -56.22 7.77
C LYS A 633 -13.59 -57.22 8.88
N TYR A 634 -12.51 -56.93 9.57
CA TYR A 634 -12.06 -57.63 10.77
C TYR A 634 -12.11 -56.63 11.93
N TYR A 635 -12.78 -56.98 13.03
CA TYR A 635 -12.90 -56.12 14.20
C TYR A 635 -12.32 -56.79 15.44
N ASP A 636 -11.43 -56.13 16.13
CA ASP A 636 -10.90 -56.59 17.41
C ASP A 636 -11.59 -55.87 18.56
N ALA A 637 -12.38 -56.63 19.34
CA ALA A 637 -13.18 -56.08 20.43
C ALA A 637 -12.33 -55.58 21.61
N ALA A 638 -11.08 -56.05 21.76
CA ALA A 638 -10.22 -55.65 22.86
C ALA A 638 -9.60 -54.26 22.65
N THR A 639 -9.25 -53.93 21.42
CA THR A 639 -8.64 -52.62 21.05
C THR A 639 -9.62 -51.64 20.40
N GLY A 640 -10.80 -52.14 19.95
CA GLY A 640 -11.73 -51.36 19.15
C GLY A 640 -11.28 -51.10 17.70
N ILE A 641 -10.11 -51.62 17.31
CA ILE A 641 -9.53 -51.40 15.98
C ILE A 641 -10.30 -52.23 14.94
N THR A 642 -10.62 -51.62 13.83
CA THR A 642 -11.13 -52.26 12.64
C THR A 642 -10.01 -52.33 11.59
N VAL A 643 -9.84 -53.51 10.98
CA VAL A 643 -8.95 -53.71 9.87
C VAL A 643 -9.71 -54.22 8.68
N PHE A 644 -9.50 -53.63 7.53
CA PHE A 644 -10.06 -54.13 6.27
C PHE A 644 -8.89 -54.73 5.45
N ALA A 645 -9.07 -55.99 5.03
CA ALA A 645 -8.09 -56.68 4.21
C ALA A 645 -8.76 -57.23 2.93
N PRO A 646 -8.04 -57.35 1.82
CA PRO A 646 -8.60 -57.78 0.54
C PRO A 646 -9.02 -59.25 0.55
N ASP A 647 -8.59 -60.00 1.54
CA ASP A 647 -8.84 -61.45 1.67
C ASP A 647 -9.95 -61.76 2.65
N SER A 648 -10.78 -62.74 2.34
CA SER A 648 -11.81 -63.23 3.22
C SER A 648 -11.40 -64.51 3.91
N GLY A 649 -12.06 -64.87 5.04
CA GLY A 649 -11.82 -66.07 5.78
C GLY A 649 -10.55 -66.09 6.61
N LEU A 650 -9.98 -64.92 6.91
CA LEU A 650 -8.85 -64.78 7.83
C LEU A 650 -9.34 -64.71 9.28
N GLN A 651 -8.48 -65.15 10.20
CA GLN A 651 -8.61 -64.87 11.62
C GLN A 651 -7.61 -63.81 12.00
N MET A 652 -8.07 -62.74 12.61
CA MET A 652 -7.26 -61.60 13.03
C MET A 652 -7.03 -61.64 14.55
N GLN A 653 -5.81 -61.33 14.96
CA GLN A 653 -5.43 -61.07 16.33
C GLN A 653 -4.59 -59.81 16.41
N ILE A 654 -4.94 -58.90 17.30
CA ILE A 654 -4.13 -57.70 17.59
C ILE A 654 -3.48 -57.89 18.97
N SER A 655 -2.18 -57.70 19.03
CA SER A 655 -1.44 -57.61 20.28
C SER A 655 -0.90 -56.23 20.49
N VAL A 656 -0.97 -55.74 21.74
CA VAL A 656 -0.45 -54.42 22.14
C VAL A 656 0.69 -54.63 23.13
N SER A 657 1.84 -54.01 22.91
CA SER A 657 2.98 -54.15 23.79
C SER A 657 3.75 -52.81 23.95
N ASP A 658 4.49 -52.70 25.05
CA ASP A 658 5.40 -51.57 25.30
C ASP A 658 6.85 -51.94 24.96
N SER A 659 7.12 -53.16 24.46
CA SER A 659 8.47 -53.71 24.34
C SER A 659 9.32 -53.09 23.23
N GLN A 660 8.72 -52.37 22.29
CA GLN A 660 9.38 -51.70 21.13
C GLN A 660 9.10 -50.20 21.08
N LYS A 661 8.79 -49.57 22.22
CA LYS A 661 8.46 -48.18 22.32
C LYS A 661 9.58 -47.32 21.75
N LEU A 662 9.22 -46.49 20.76
CA LEU A 662 10.00 -45.30 20.34
C LEU A 662 9.60 -44.10 21.24
N GLU A 663 10.52 -43.24 21.53
CA GLU A 663 10.16 -42.03 22.29
C GLU A 663 9.17 -41.16 21.47
N PRO A 664 8.02 -40.83 22.07
CA PRO A 664 7.06 -39.94 21.37
C PRO A 664 7.62 -38.54 21.16
N ASP A 665 7.14 -37.87 20.13
CA ASP A 665 7.44 -36.45 19.94
C ASP A 665 6.98 -35.61 21.14
N PRO A 666 7.62 -34.46 21.41
CA PRO A 666 7.15 -33.54 22.45
C PRO A 666 5.65 -33.23 22.32
N GLY A 667 4.91 -33.34 23.42
CA GLY A 667 3.46 -33.11 23.46
C GLY A 667 2.60 -34.32 23.08
N TYR A 668 3.19 -35.44 22.68
CA TYR A 668 2.47 -36.68 22.39
C TYR A 668 2.57 -37.70 23.53
N THR A 669 1.52 -38.49 23.70
CA THR A 669 1.46 -39.60 24.67
C THR A 669 1.46 -40.93 23.92
N PHE A 670 2.38 -41.80 24.28
CA PHE A 670 2.46 -43.17 23.77
C PHE A 670 1.17 -43.94 24.12
N GLN A 671 0.52 -44.55 23.14
CA GLN A 671 -0.70 -45.38 23.31
C GLN A 671 -0.41 -46.86 23.22
N GLY A 672 0.57 -47.28 22.44
CA GLY A 672 0.94 -48.67 22.32
C GLY A 672 1.66 -48.96 21.01
N TRP A 673 2.40 -50.10 21.03
CA TRP A 673 2.90 -50.72 19.82
C TRP A 673 1.93 -51.84 19.46
N TYR A 674 1.24 -51.68 18.32
CA TYR A 674 0.22 -52.59 17.83
C TYR A 674 0.80 -53.55 16.79
N GLN A 675 0.55 -54.84 16.93
CA GLN A 675 0.91 -55.83 15.93
C GLN A 675 -0.34 -56.59 15.51
N ILE A 676 -0.64 -56.60 14.24
CA ILE A 676 -1.79 -57.25 13.63
C ILE A 676 -1.29 -58.57 13.01
N GLN A 677 -1.82 -59.69 13.45
CA GLN A 677 -1.53 -60.99 12.88
C GLN A 677 -2.78 -61.58 12.23
N PHE A 678 -2.59 -62.14 11.04
CA PHE A 678 -3.63 -62.89 10.37
C PHE A 678 -3.21 -64.34 10.22
N THR A 679 -4.18 -65.24 10.37
CA THR A 679 -4.01 -66.63 10.05
C THR A 679 -5.08 -67.09 9.06
N LYS A 680 -4.71 -67.97 8.13
CA LYS A 680 -5.57 -68.60 7.16
C LYS A 680 -5.41 -70.10 7.29
N ASN A 681 -6.46 -70.88 7.63
CA ASN A 681 -6.41 -72.28 7.87
C ASN A 681 -5.32 -72.72 8.90
N GLY A 682 -5.10 -71.90 9.94
CA GLY A 682 -4.15 -72.12 11.01
C GLY A 682 -2.67 -71.82 10.69
N ASN A 683 -2.37 -71.20 9.52
CA ASN A 683 -1.03 -70.74 9.14
C ASN A 683 -0.98 -69.23 9.12
N ASN A 684 0.16 -68.66 9.49
CA ASN A 684 0.37 -67.19 9.38
C ASN A 684 0.17 -66.75 7.93
N TYR A 685 -0.57 -65.66 7.78
CA TYR A 685 -0.90 -65.06 6.48
C TYR A 685 -0.66 -63.57 6.52
N THR A 686 -0.03 -62.99 5.50
CA THR A 686 0.19 -61.58 5.35
C THR A 686 -0.64 -61.08 4.16
N PRO A 687 -1.72 -60.32 4.39
CA PRO A 687 -2.45 -59.66 3.30
C PRO A 687 -1.58 -58.72 2.49
N ALA A 688 -1.93 -58.47 1.23
CA ALA A 688 -1.18 -57.58 0.35
C ALA A 688 -1.10 -56.14 0.91
N PHE A 689 -2.16 -55.71 1.53
CA PHE A 689 -2.23 -54.44 2.27
C PHE A 689 -3.33 -54.52 3.35
N LEU A 690 -3.30 -53.60 4.32
CA LEU A 690 -4.26 -53.41 5.37
C LEU A 690 -4.74 -51.98 5.39
N GLN A 691 -6.05 -51.75 5.43
CA GLN A 691 -6.62 -50.50 5.82
C GLN A 691 -6.99 -50.59 7.30
N VAL A 692 -6.39 -49.74 8.13
CA VAL A 692 -6.55 -49.80 9.58
C VAL A 692 -7.34 -48.59 10.04
N GLN A 693 -8.44 -48.82 10.74
CA GLN A 693 -9.26 -47.77 11.35
C GLN A 693 -9.17 -47.91 12.88
N ILE A 694 -8.66 -46.85 13.52
CA ILE A 694 -8.49 -46.80 14.97
C ILE A 694 -9.47 -45.77 15.55
N PRO A 695 -10.38 -46.20 16.48
CA PRO A 695 -11.25 -45.23 17.14
C PRO A 695 -10.45 -44.30 18.05
N MET A 696 -10.76 -43.02 18.03
CA MET A 696 -10.14 -41.98 18.83
C MET A 696 -11.10 -41.39 19.83
N GLU A 697 -10.59 -41.00 20.99
CA GLU A 697 -11.36 -40.20 21.94
C GLU A 697 -11.68 -38.82 21.33
N GLN A 698 -12.80 -38.22 21.71
CA GLN A 698 -13.26 -36.95 21.15
C GLN A 698 -12.28 -35.76 21.33
N ASN A 699 -11.39 -35.87 22.32
CA ASN A 699 -10.39 -34.86 22.63
C ASN A 699 -9.04 -35.06 21.93
N VAL A 700 -8.91 -36.06 21.11
CA VAL A 700 -7.68 -36.29 20.31
C VAL A 700 -7.77 -35.46 19.04
N ARG A 701 -6.87 -34.52 18.86
CA ARG A 701 -6.82 -33.64 17.69
C ARG A 701 -5.85 -34.12 16.63
N ARG A 702 -4.77 -34.72 17.02
CA ARG A 702 -3.78 -35.32 16.11
C ARG A 702 -3.14 -36.54 16.73
N CYS A 703 -2.64 -37.42 15.90
CA CYS A 703 -1.90 -38.59 16.34
C CYS A 703 -0.78 -38.85 15.35
N THR A 704 0.25 -39.50 15.87
CA THR A 704 1.41 -39.93 15.09
C THR A 704 1.39 -41.46 15.01
N VAL A 705 1.51 -41.97 13.80
CA VAL A 705 1.62 -43.41 13.55
C VAL A 705 3.03 -43.70 13.04
N PHE A 706 3.78 -44.48 13.76
CA PHE A 706 5.11 -44.95 13.36
C PHE A 706 4.96 -46.31 12.69
N ILE A 707 5.23 -46.37 11.41
CA ILE A 707 5.14 -47.62 10.63
C ILE A 707 6.54 -48.07 10.28
N ASN A 708 6.85 -49.34 10.59
CA ASN A 708 8.13 -49.92 10.21
C ASN A 708 8.15 -50.24 8.71
N ARG A 709 8.99 -49.54 7.94
CA ARG A 709 9.24 -49.82 6.52
C ARG A 709 10.65 -50.37 6.29
N LEU A 710 10.91 -50.93 5.12
CA LEU A 710 12.17 -51.62 4.77
C LEU A 710 13.46 -50.81 5.03
N ASN A 711 13.40 -49.50 5.12
CA ASN A 711 14.54 -48.61 5.31
C ASN A 711 14.48 -47.79 6.62
N GLY A 712 13.68 -48.18 7.62
CA GLY A 712 13.54 -47.51 8.90
C GLY A 712 12.10 -47.24 9.30
N PHE A 713 11.92 -46.58 10.45
CA PHE A 713 10.61 -46.13 10.92
C PHE A 713 10.27 -44.80 10.24
N TYR A 714 9.04 -44.66 9.78
CA TYR A 714 8.47 -43.40 9.27
C TYR A 714 7.37 -42.98 10.21
N THR A 715 7.38 -41.70 10.51
CA THR A 715 6.38 -41.05 11.35
C THR A 715 5.31 -40.44 10.46
N GLU A 716 4.06 -40.79 10.70
CA GLU A 716 2.91 -40.21 9.99
C GLU A 716 1.98 -39.52 10.97
N ILE A 717 1.61 -38.30 10.68
CA ILE A 717 0.69 -37.50 11.50
C ILE A 717 -0.71 -37.61 10.91
N TYR A 718 -1.67 -37.98 11.73
CA TYR A 718 -3.08 -38.08 11.38
C TYR A 718 -3.95 -37.18 12.23
N TYR A 719 -5.00 -36.68 11.62
CA TYR A 719 -6.03 -35.88 12.30
C TYR A 719 -7.32 -36.74 12.34
N PRO A 720 -7.83 -37.08 13.52
CA PRO A 720 -9.03 -37.91 13.62
C PRO A 720 -10.23 -37.26 12.90
N GLN A 721 -10.89 -38.08 12.07
CA GLN A 721 -12.15 -37.69 11.41
C GLN A 721 -13.26 -38.59 11.91
N ASN A 722 -14.42 -38.00 12.22
CA ASN A 722 -15.57 -38.77 12.72
C ASN A 722 -15.27 -39.67 13.90
N GLY A 723 -14.31 -39.32 14.74
CA GLY A 723 -13.89 -40.10 15.91
C GLY A 723 -12.98 -41.29 15.60
N SER A 724 -12.32 -41.33 14.43
CA SER A 724 -11.33 -42.31 14.06
C SER A 724 -10.20 -41.73 13.24
N ILE A 725 -9.08 -42.47 13.17
CA ILE A 725 -8.07 -42.28 12.14
C ILE A 725 -8.07 -43.52 11.23
N ASP A 726 -7.84 -43.29 9.95
CA ASP A 726 -7.75 -44.31 8.92
C ASP A 726 -6.41 -44.22 8.20
N PHE A 727 -5.72 -45.30 8.04
CA PHE A 727 -4.48 -45.36 7.27
C PHE A 727 -4.31 -46.74 6.60
N THR A 728 -3.57 -46.75 5.52
CA THR A 728 -3.25 -47.99 4.80
C THR A 728 -1.79 -48.37 5.04
N THR A 729 -1.53 -49.62 5.32
CA THR A 729 -0.18 -50.16 5.52
C THR A 729 -0.04 -51.51 4.86
N THR A 730 1.17 -51.79 4.39
CA THR A 730 1.59 -53.16 3.97
C THR A 730 2.28 -53.93 5.12
N LYS A 731 2.31 -53.35 6.32
CA LYS A 731 2.94 -53.88 7.51
C LYS A 731 1.91 -54.26 8.56
N ASP A 732 2.26 -55.20 9.34
CA ASP A 732 1.44 -55.83 10.39
C ASP A 732 1.69 -55.21 11.79
N ALA A 733 2.55 -54.17 11.89
CA ALA A 733 2.87 -53.55 13.16
C ALA A 733 3.07 -52.05 13.03
N PHE A 734 2.60 -51.25 14.01
CA PHE A 734 2.77 -49.81 14.11
C PHE A 734 2.74 -49.36 15.58
N GLN A 735 3.38 -48.22 15.88
CA GLN A 735 3.22 -47.49 17.14
C GLN A 735 2.23 -46.36 16.93
N LEU A 736 1.36 -46.14 17.91
CA LEU A 736 0.42 -45.03 17.96
C LEU A 736 0.76 -44.11 19.14
N ASP A 737 0.99 -42.86 18.85
CA ASP A 737 1.09 -41.79 19.83
C ASP A 737 -0.02 -40.76 19.58
N VAL A 738 -0.63 -40.27 20.63
CA VAL A 738 -1.73 -39.30 20.53
C VAL A 738 -1.38 -37.98 21.22
N CYS A 739 -1.74 -36.90 20.59
CA CYS A 739 -1.77 -35.60 21.23
C CYS A 739 -3.20 -35.28 21.60
N LYS A 740 -3.51 -35.30 22.90
CA LYS A 740 -4.77 -34.83 23.43
C LYS A 740 -4.74 -33.30 23.48
N GLN A 741 -5.74 -32.65 22.91
CA GLN A 741 -5.88 -31.23 23.08
C GLN A 741 -6.10 -30.90 24.55
N LEU A 742 -5.17 -30.20 25.18
CA LEU A 742 -5.37 -29.60 26.49
C LEU A 742 -5.98 -28.22 26.23
N LEU A 743 -7.30 -28.10 26.37
CA LEU A 743 -7.96 -26.78 26.31
C LEU A 743 -7.33 -25.85 27.35
N GLY A 744 -6.76 -24.72 26.87
CA GLY A 744 -6.05 -23.77 27.69
C GLY A 744 -4.51 -23.83 27.58
N ASP A 745 -3.94 -24.86 26.95
CA ASP A 745 -2.51 -24.93 26.64
C ASP A 745 -2.24 -24.16 25.32
N VAL A 746 -2.10 -22.85 25.45
CA VAL A 746 -1.96 -21.94 24.30
C VAL A 746 -0.50 -21.73 23.88
N ASN A 747 0.46 -22.25 24.65
CA ASN A 747 1.88 -22.25 24.34
C ASN A 747 2.39 -23.61 23.80
N ASP A 748 1.49 -24.62 23.74
CA ASP A 748 1.73 -25.97 23.23
C ASP A 748 2.88 -26.70 23.97
N ASP A 749 3.03 -26.45 25.29
CA ASP A 749 4.05 -27.09 26.12
C ASP A 749 3.55 -28.40 26.80
N GLY A 750 2.30 -28.78 26.57
CA GLY A 750 1.69 -29.97 27.12
C GLY A 750 1.11 -29.82 28.53
N THR A 751 1.06 -28.60 29.06
CA THR A 751 0.51 -28.31 30.41
C THR A 751 -0.29 -27.02 30.41
N VAL A 752 -1.40 -26.99 31.15
CA VAL A 752 -2.18 -25.75 31.33
C VAL A 752 -1.73 -25.06 32.61
N THR A 753 -1.06 -23.93 32.46
CA THR A 753 -0.38 -23.20 33.53
C THR A 753 -0.64 -21.68 33.52
N LEU A 754 -0.02 -20.96 34.46
CA LEU A 754 -0.02 -19.50 34.47
C LEU A 754 0.65 -18.90 33.20
N ALA A 755 1.56 -19.64 32.56
CA ALA A 755 2.23 -19.18 31.32
C ALA A 755 1.22 -19.03 30.20
N ASP A 756 0.27 -19.98 30.08
CA ASP A 756 -0.82 -19.94 29.09
C ASP A 756 -1.78 -18.77 29.34
N LEU A 757 -2.14 -18.53 30.59
CA LEU A 757 -2.96 -17.40 30.96
C LEU A 757 -2.30 -16.06 30.57
N ILE A 758 -1.00 -15.93 30.81
CA ILE A 758 -0.23 -14.74 30.43
C ILE A 758 -0.13 -14.61 28.91
N MET A 759 0.07 -15.72 28.19
CA MET A 759 0.14 -15.71 26.72
C MET A 759 -1.20 -15.36 26.11
N LEU A 760 -2.29 -15.97 26.58
CA LEU A 760 -3.65 -15.65 26.14
C LEU A 760 -4.00 -14.18 26.45
N GLN A 761 -3.64 -13.69 27.63
CA GLN A 761 -3.85 -12.29 28.00
C GLN A 761 -3.05 -11.34 27.11
N LYS A 762 -1.80 -11.65 26.78
CA LYS A 762 -0.97 -10.85 25.86
C LYS A 762 -1.53 -10.87 24.46
N TYR A 763 -2.00 -12.02 23.98
CA TYR A 763 -2.67 -12.12 22.68
C TYR A 763 -3.90 -11.21 22.61
N MET A 764 -4.77 -11.27 23.61
CA MET A 764 -5.97 -10.44 23.66
C MET A 764 -5.71 -8.94 23.80
N LEU A 765 -4.55 -8.55 24.33
CA LEU A 765 -4.08 -7.16 24.38
C LEU A 765 -3.24 -6.77 23.16
N TYR A 766 -3.20 -7.59 22.10
CA TYR A 766 -2.42 -7.42 20.89
C TYR A 766 -0.89 -7.35 21.09
N ASN A 767 -0.41 -7.90 22.19
CA ASN A 767 1.01 -7.87 22.56
C ASN A 767 1.68 -9.26 22.56
N GLY A 768 1.06 -10.26 21.93
CA GLY A 768 1.58 -11.62 21.91
C GLY A 768 1.03 -12.50 20.78
N THR A 769 1.65 -13.67 20.60
CA THR A 769 1.21 -14.72 19.68
C THR A 769 0.86 -15.96 20.47
N LEU A 770 -0.10 -16.76 19.99
CA LEU A 770 -0.41 -18.07 20.51
C LEU A 770 0.32 -19.13 19.66
N LEU A 771 0.94 -20.09 20.31
CA LEU A 771 1.58 -21.24 19.64
C LEU A 771 0.54 -22.29 19.24
N ALA A 772 -0.51 -22.44 20.06
CA ALA A 772 -1.65 -23.30 19.80
C ALA A 772 -2.96 -22.49 19.92
N PRO A 773 -3.32 -21.68 18.91
CA PRO A 773 -4.51 -20.84 18.97
C PRO A 773 -5.81 -21.64 19.04
N GLU A 774 -5.82 -22.87 18.54
CA GLU A 774 -6.95 -23.81 18.64
C GLU A 774 -7.25 -24.23 20.09
N ASN A 775 -6.29 -24.11 20.99
CA ASN A 775 -6.45 -24.42 22.40
C ASN A 775 -7.01 -23.22 23.20
N ALA A 776 -7.16 -22.08 22.57
CA ALA A 776 -7.53 -20.82 23.22
C ALA A 776 -9.05 -20.59 23.31
N ASP A 777 -9.84 -21.27 22.48
CA ASP A 777 -11.31 -21.25 22.54
C ASP A 777 -11.81 -22.29 23.55
N LEU A 778 -11.81 -21.88 24.84
CA LEU A 778 -12.09 -22.80 25.93
C LEU A 778 -13.59 -23.05 26.13
N ASN A 779 -14.44 -22.15 25.70
CA ASN A 779 -15.89 -22.29 25.80
C ASN A 779 -16.52 -22.88 24.52
N GLN A 780 -15.67 -23.11 23.48
CA GLN A 780 -16.04 -23.69 22.19
C GLN A 780 -17.11 -22.86 21.43
N ASP A 781 -17.08 -21.54 21.59
CA ASP A 781 -17.99 -20.63 20.89
C ASP A 781 -17.40 -20.13 19.54
N THR A 782 -16.28 -20.71 19.11
CA THR A 782 -15.53 -20.37 17.88
C THR A 782 -14.82 -19.03 17.90
N ALA A 783 -14.69 -18.39 19.07
CA ALA A 783 -14.03 -17.09 19.19
C ALA A 783 -13.11 -17.04 20.42
N CYS A 784 -11.83 -16.81 20.23
CA CYS A 784 -10.92 -16.54 21.36
C CYS A 784 -11.14 -15.11 21.87
N ASN A 785 -11.76 -14.98 23.03
CA ASN A 785 -12.18 -13.69 23.59
C ASN A 785 -12.07 -13.63 25.15
N GLY A 786 -12.62 -12.58 25.75
CA GLY A 786 -12.57 -12.38 27.20
C GLY A 786 -13.26 -13.46 28.05
N PHE A 787 -14.16 -14.23 27.47
CA PHE A 787 -14.80 -15.36 28.17
C PHE A 787 -13.83 -16.53 28.28
N ASP A 788 -13.00 -16.80 27.26
CA ASP A 788 -11.95 -17.83 27.30
C ASP A 788 -10.88 -17.50 28.33
N LEU A 789 -10.44 -16.23 28.35
CA LEU A 789 -9.51 -15.75 29.38
C LEU A 789 -10.09 -15.93 30.78
N LEU A 790 -11.38 -15.64 30.96
CA LEU A 790 -12.07 -15.82 32.24
C LEU A 790 -12.20 -17.31 32.58
N TYR A 791 -12.48 -18.15 31.58
CA TYR A 791 -12.57 -19.59 31.75
C TYR A 791 -11.23 -20.20 32.17
N LEU A 792 -10.13 -19.85 31.48
CA LEU A 792 -8.79 -20.29 31.83
C LEU A 792 -8.38 -19.81 33.23
N LYS A 793 -8.67 -18.57 33.57
CA LYS A 793 -8.43 -18.01 34.90
C LYS A 793 -9.18 -18.79 36.00
N ARG A 794 -10.46 -19.17 35.77
CA ARG A 794 -11.24 -19.98 36.73
C ARG A 794 -10.70 -21.41 36.84
N THR A 795 -10.19 -21.96 35.75
CA THR A 795 -9.59 -23.30 35.74
C THR A 795 -8.31 -23.35 36.57
N LEU A 796 -7.43 -22.34 36.39
CA LEU A 796 -6.18 -22.25 37.10
C LEU A 796 -6.32 -21.79 38.56
N PHE A 797 -7.34 -20.99 38.85
CA PHE A 797 -7.57 -20.40 40.18
C PHE A 797 -9.03 -20.57 40.61
N PRO A 798 -9.49 -21.78 40.89
CA PRO A 798 -10.89 -22.04 41.23
C PRO A 798 -11.41 -21.32 42.47
N SER A 799 -10.51 -20.82 43.34
CA SER A 799 -10.83 -20.08 44.58
C SER A 799 -11.00 -18.57 44.37
N ILE A 800 -10.84 -18.03 43.17
CA ILE A 800 -10.94 -16.60 42.82
C ILE A 800 -12.15 -16.33 41.92
N GLY A 801 -13.25 -16.98 42.20
CA GLY A 801 -14.49 -16.91 41.42
C GLY A 801 -15.25 -15.58 41.50
#